data_788e890c4d4d5d58fd8b3cbae70bc878
#
_entry.id   788e890c4d4d5d58fd8b3cbae70bc878
#
_cell.length_a   1.000
_cell.length_b   1.000
_cell.length_c   1.000
_cell.angle_alpha   90.00
_cell.angle_beta   90.00
_cell.angle_gamma   90.00
#
_symmetry.space_group_name_H-M   'P 1'
#
loop_
_entity.id
_entity.type
_entity.pdbx_description
1 polymer ?
#
loop_
_entity_poly.entity_id
_entity_poly.type
_entity_poly.pdbx_seq_one_letter_code
_entity_poly.pdbx_strand_id
1 'polypeptide(L)'
;MVTTRCLCVILTLWMVSSRPSASILPGAPSFGAWWGTPESRKIARQADNARRTGDLASAETYYRQGYDDAVHRHDERAMVGYLNGIAACQITQLRYSAALVTLLEAKSHAKAIGDRADLGAIAVNLSNVYLQVRDLDAARKVLEDGRAALSSLRRPYFMPNLLIQLGRSHDIQQDGMARSFYRQGIDAAREFGDRQLEALGLDLLGEERLGQGDLNEAAKVIEEGMHLRERFSPKDLDLSWWRMGDLKSRQGDWEEAARYTDLALNAKGAAPEYRLKHQRGMIRMAMGDRAGALADLREAVQLSSRWRLEVLPASSSLTAANEMLDGFVFSSFIEAAASEALRTGNQRWAAEAFEAVELNRAASLRESRSLADAWHKRVPAEYWDTLARLRRADVEALAKHAPNDESRRLRLELAEMEAKAGLGFLTKNSENFYDQTSLIHFQQGLRTTEVVLSFYLGDRESYLWAVTRDTLKLQKIAAAEKIRGEVGGFEDAVQAGRPEAVELGERLYQELFGQLGQEAVAKPSWLLSLEGILFEAPFAALVTEQKGGKVSYLVSKHSVQTIPGALLLSTRPDAGIGRFLGVGDPIYNAADPRWGEQKKPASFLNLFHTPTTAGTAQTGQYGRLVGSSEELKTSAANWGSQSTILLEGAAARRDMFVGELANGPSIVHLATHVIYPLGKQQGYIAFGLGPEGRSEFLTTTDVASLRVPGAFVAMTGCGTGTGDPRPGAGLIGFTRAWQMAGASAVLATSWPVRDSRGDIFASFYNHLRNASPAEALRLSQIDMLDSGTWRAVPSYWAPYQITGGAR
;
A
#
# COMPACT_ATOMS: atom_id res chain seq x y z
N MET A 1 30.84 13.46 -4.89
CA MET A 1 29.98 13.76 -6.04
C MET A 1 29.09 12.58 -6.42
N VAL A 2 28.36 12.01 -5.46
CA VAL A 2 27.41 10.88 -5.71
C VAL A 2 26.10 11.05 -4.89
N THR A 3 25.85 12.19 -4.29
CA THR A 3 24.84 12.35 -3.23
C THR A 3 23.53 13.03 -3.65
N THR A 4 23.26 13.18 -4.95
CA THR A 4 22.08 13.94 -5.43
C THR A 4 21.01 13.07 -6.11
N ARG A 5 21.18 11.75 -6.20
CA ARG A 5 20.29 10.89 -7.01
C ARG A 5 19.05 10.34 -6.30
N CYS A 6 18.97 10.31 -4.99
CA CYS A 6 17.84 9.67 -4.27
C CYS A 6 16.69 10.60 -3.87
N LEU A 7 16.83 11.92 -3.96
CA LEU A 7 15.74 12.84 -3.60
C LEU A 7 14.70 13.09 -4.72
N CYS A 8 14.95 12.60 -5.93
CA CYS A 8 14.18 12.96 -7.12
C CYS A 8 13.03 12.02 -7.50
N VAL A 9 12.95 10.83 -6.91
CA VAL A 9 11.99 9.78 -7.37
C VAL A 9 10.55 9.99 -6.87
N ILE A 10 10.33 10.83 -5.87
CA ILE A 10 9.03 10.93 -5.17
C ILE A 10 8.12 12.06 -5.69
N LEU A 11 8.60 12.93 -6.58
CA LEU A 11 7.90 14.16 -6.95
C LEU A 11 6.81 14.04 -8.03
N THR A 12 6.68 12.91 -8.71
CA THR A 12 5.83 12.81 -9.90
C THR A 12 4.40 12.28 -9.71
N LEU A 13 4.04 11.79 -8.52
CA LEU A 13 2.70 11.24 -8.24
C LEU A 13 1.64 12.28 -7.85
N TRP A 14 1.92 13.55 -7.99
CA TRP A 14 1.33 14.62 -7.23
C TRP A 14 0.03 15.25 -7.75
N MET A 15 -0.41 15.04 -8.96
CA MET A 15 -1.59 15.71 -9.48
C MET A 15 -2.93 14.99 -9.26
N VAL A 16 -2.98 13.97 -8.42
CA VAL A 16 -4.21 13.18 -8.23
C VAL A 16 -4.98 13.57 -6.97
N SER A 17 -4.39 14.36 -6.06
CA SER A 17 -4.95 14.55 -4.74
C SER A 17 -5.02 15.99 -4.21
N SER A 18 -4.75 16.99 -5.04
CA SER A 18 -5.26 18.32 -4.71
C SER A 18 -6.78 18.28 -4.82
N ARG A 19 -7.51 18.97 -3.93
CA ARG A 19 -8.96 19.23 -4.02
C ARG A 19 -9.36 19.18 -5.49
N PRO A 20 -10.53 18.67 -5.88
CA PRO A 20 -11.00 18.78 -7.24
C PRO A 20 -11.06 20.26 -7.63
N SER A 21 -9.90 20.89 -7.70
CA SER A 21 -9.75 22.14 -8.38
C SER A 21 -10.04 21.79 -9.81
N ALA A 22 -10.94 22.50 -10.39
CA ALA A 22 -11.48 22.46 -11.72
C ALA A 22 -10.46 22.39 -12.86
N SER A 23 -9.36 21.66 -12.72
CA SER A 23 -8.36 21.40 -13.73
C SER A 23 -8.69 20.19 -14.61
N ILE A 24 -9.95 19.80 -14.62
CA ILE A 24 -10.52 19.06 -15.73
C ILE A 24 -10.73 20.11 -16.83
N LEU A 25 -9.74 20.28 -17.69
CA LEU A 25 -9.76 21.18 -18.84
C LEU A 25 -10.10 22.65 -18.48
N PRO A 26 -9.19 23.46 -17.96
CA PRO A 26 -9.36 24.90 -18.04
C PRO A 26 -9.40 25.28 -19.52
N GLY A 27 -10.49 25.81 -19.98
CA GLY A 27 -10.60 26.36 -21.32
C GLY A 27 -11.11 25.47 -22.43
N ALA A 28 -11.45 24.17 -22.19
CA ALA A 28 -12.19 23.41 -23.20
C ALA A 28 -13.51 24.14 -23.50
N PRO A 29 -13.81 24.50 -24.75
CA PRO A 29 -15.12 25.03 -25.10
C PRO A 29 -16.16 24.02 -24.65
N SER A 30 -17.27 24.51 -24.05
CA SER A 30 -18.36 23.64 -23.66
C SER A 30 -18.80 22.81 -24.85
N PHE A 31 -18.77 21.47 -24.73
CA PHE A 31 -19.20 20.58 -25.80
C PHE A 31 -20.60 20.93 -26.32
N GLY A 32 -21.50 21.38 -25.43
CA GLY A 32 -22.85 21.77 -25.83
C GLY A 32 -22.97 23.16 -26.47
N ALA A 33 -21.93 24.02 -26.41
CA ALA A 33 -22.01 25.37 -27.00
C ALA A 33 -21.95 25.36 -28.54
N TRP A 34 -21.46 24.29 -29.14
CA TRP A 34 -21.25 24.15 -30.60
C TRP A 34 -22.35 23.33 -31.30
N TRP A 35 -23.15 22.58 -30.56
CA TRP A 35 -24.12 21.61 -31.12
C TRP A 35 -25.55 21.92 -30.64
N GLY A 36 -26.52 21.71 -31.53
CA GLY A 36 -27.94 21.72 -31.21
C GLY A 36 -28.62 23.10 -31.34
N THR A 37 -29.85 23.13 -30.85
CA THR A 37 -30.76 24.30 -30.90
C THR A 37 -30.25 25.41 -29.95
N PRO A 38 -30.78 26.66 -30.10
CA PRO A 38 -30.50 27.74 -29.15
C PRO A 38 -30.77 27.36 -27.71
N GLU A 39 -31.82 26.56 -27.44
CA GLU A 39 -32.17 26.11 -26.09
C GLU A 39 -31.14 25.11 -25.55
N SER A 40 -30.73 24.11 -26.36
CA SER A 40 -29.66 23.16 -25.98
C SER A 40 -28.37 23.89 -25.65
N ARG A 41 -27.98 24.90 -26.42
CA ARG A 41 -26.80 25.73 -26.15
C ARG A 41 -26.92 26.53 -24.84
N LYS A 42 -28.12 26.97 -24.49
CA LYS A 42 -28.38 27.65 -23.21
C LYS A 42 -28.21 26.68 -22.03
N ILE A 43 -28.78 25.47 -22.10
CA ILE A 43 -28.64 24.42 -21.10
C ILE A 43 -27.14 24.08 -20.91
N ALA A 44 -26.40 23.86 -22.00
CA ALA A 44 -24.99 23.56 -21.94
C ALA A 44 -24.17 24.68 -21.25
N ARG A 45 -24.46 25.95 -21.53
CA ARG A 45 -23.82 27.10 -20.87
C ARG A 45 -24.15 27.14 -19.36
N GLN A 46 -25.37 26.82 -18.97
CA GLN A 46 -25.76 26.74 -17.56
C GLN A 46 -24.99 25.63 -16.85
N ALA A 47 -24.92 24.44 -17.48
CA ALA A 47 -24.17 23.32 -16.97
C ALA A 47 -22.66 23.63 -16.80
N ASP A 48 -22.04 24.22 -17.83
CA ASP A 48 -20.61 24.60 -17.77
C ASP A 48 -20.35 25.68 -16.70
N ASN A 49 -21.26 26.62 -16.55
CA ASN A 49 -21.13 27.67 -15.53
C ASN A 49 -21.23 27.06 -14.13
N ALA A 50 -22.24 26.23 -13.88
CA ALA A 50 -22.39 25.52 -12.60
C ALA A 50 -21.15 24.64 -12.28
N ARG A 51 -20.62 23.93 -13.28
CA ARG A 51 -19.38 23.15 -13.13
C ARG A 51 -18.17 24.03 -12.76
N ARG A 52 -18.00 25.19 -13.43
CA ARG A 52 -16.90 26.13 -13.14
C ARG A 52 -16.99 26.76 -11.77
N THR A 53 -18.21 26.96 -11.25
CA THR A 53 -18.44 27.49 -9.90
C THR A 53 -18.39 26.42 -8.81
N GLY A 54 -18.22 25.13 -9.19
CA GLY A 54 -18.14 24.01 -8.24
C GLY A 54 -19.49 23.40 -7.85
N ASP A 55 -20.60 23.91 -8.40
CA ASP A 55 -21.93 23.31 -8.19
C ASP A 55 -22.14 22.12 -9.13
N LEU A 56 -21.49 21.01 -8.76
CA LEU A 56 -21.46 19.79 -9.59
C LEU A 56 -22.82 19.09 -9.67
N ALA A 57 -23.67 19.24 -8.66
CA ALA A 57 -25.02 18.65 -8.65
C ALA A 57 -25.92 19.33 -9.68
N SER A 58 -25.96 20.67 -9.66
CA SER A 58 -26.69 21.45 -10.68
C SER A 58 -26.11 21.24 -12.08
N ALA A 59 -24.78 21.19 -12.20
CA ALA A 59 -24.11 20.93 -13.48
C ALA A 59 -24.55 19.59 -14.08
N GLU A 60 -24.48 18.49 -13.30
CA GLU A 60 -24.92 17.17 -13.75
C GLU A 60 -26.41 17.17 -14.14
N THR A 61 -27.27 17.85 -13.37
CA THR A 61 -28.70 17.98 -13.68
C THR A 61 -28.93 18.66 -15.02
N TYR A 62 -28.24 19.77 -15.29
CA TYR A 62 -28.35 20.47 -16.59
C TYR A 62 -27.80 19.63 -17.75
N TYR A 63 -26.66 18.94 -17.54
CA TYR A 63 -26.16 18.04 -18.59
C TYR A 63 -27.12 16.88 -18.88
N ARG A 64 -27.80 16.31 -17.87
CA ARG A 64 -28.82 15.28 -18.07
C ARG A 64 -30.03 15.80 -18.82
N GLN A 65 -30.54 16.99 -18.47
CA GLN A 65 -31.61 17.64 -19.23
C GLN A 65 -31.24 17.83 -20.70
N GLY A 66 -30.00 18.27 -20.96
CA GLY A 66 -29.53 18.42 -22.33
C GLY A 66 -29.38 17.07 -23.06
N TYR A 67 -28.97 16.01 -22.34
CA TYR A 67 -28.88 14.66 -22.87
C TYR A 67 -30.28 14.14 -23.25
N ASP A 68 -31.27 14.27 -22.37
CA ASP A 68 -32.63 13.82 -22.60
C ASP A 68 -33.25 14.54 -23.83
N ASP A 69 -33.04 15.86 -23.96
CA ASP A 69 -33.45 16.63 -25.14
C ASP A 69 -32.74 16.14 -26.42
N ALA A 70 -31.44 15.83 -26.35
CA ALA A 70 -30.69 15.29 -27.47
C ALA A 70 -31.18 13.89 -27.89
N VAL A 71 -31.55 13.02 -26.94
CA VAL A 71 -32.16 11.71 -27.20
C VAL A 71 -33.49 11.87 -27.94
N HIS A 72 -34.37 12.76 -27.44
CA HIS A 72 -35.64 13.03 -28.11
C HIS A 72 -35.51 13.54 -29.56
N ARG A 73 -34.44 14.24 -29.86
CA ARG A 73 -34.14 14.79 -31.19
C ARG A 73 -33.29 13.84 -32.06
N HIS A 74 -32.84 12.70 -31.54
CA HIS A 74 -31.89 11.79 -32.18
C HIS A 74 -30.59 12.51 -32.57
N ASP A 75 -30.12 13.46 -31.73
CA ASP A 75 -28.90 14.21 -31.98
C ASP A 75 -27.71 13.50 -31.28
N GLU A 76 -27.19 12.46 -31.92
CA GLU A 76 -26.10 11.62 -31.41
C GLU A 76 -24.86 12.45 -31.00
N ARG A 77 -24.55 13.52 -31.73
CA ARG A 77 -23.39 14.37 -31.43
C ARG A 77 -23.60 15.18 -30.16
N ALA A 78 -24.79 15.72 -29.95
CA ALA A 78 -25.12 16.40 -28.70
C ALA A 78 -25.14 15.41 -27.52
N MET A 79 -25.65 14.19 -27.72
CA MET A 79 -25.64 13.13 -26.71
C MET A 79 -24.21 12.85 -26.22
N VAL A 80 -23.25 12.69 -27.12
CA VAL A 80 -21.83 12.49 -26.76
C VAL A 80 -21.31 13.63 -25.91
N GLY A 81 -21.56 14.89 -26.30
CA GLY A 81 -21.09 16.07 -25.55
C GLY A 81 -21.69 16.12 -24.14
N TYR A 82 -22.98 15.85 -23.99
CA TYR A 82 -23.64 15.86 -22.68
C TYR A 82 -23.17 14.69 -21.80
N LEU A 83 -23.01 13.47 -22.32
CA LEU A 83 -22.46 12.32 -21.59
C LEU A 83 -21.04 12.60 -21.11
N ASN A 84 -20.20 13.22 -21.93
CA ASN A 84 -18.85 13.58 -21.50
C ASN A 84 -18.86 14.64 -20.39
N GLY A 85 -19.79 15.60 -20.41
CA GLY A 85 -20.02 16.57 -19.33
C GLY A 85 -20.52 15.92 -18.03
N ILE A 86 -21.47 14.99 -18.12
CA ILE A 86 -21.94 14.18 -16.98
C ILE A 86 -20.76 13.41 -16.36
N ALA A 87 -19.98 12.74 -17.18
CA ALA A 87 -18.83 11.96 -16.73
C ALA A 87 -17.77 12.86 -16.03
N ALA A 88 -17.52 14.06 -16.54
CA ALA A 88 -16.62 15.01 -15.90
C ALA A 88 -17.11 15.40 -14.49
N CYS A 89 -18.42 15.63 -14.30
CA CYS A 89 -19.00 15.87 -12.99
C CYS A 89 -18.84 14.63 -12.07
N GLN A 90 -19.11 13.44 -12.60
CA GLN A 90 -18.98 12.18 -11.85
C GLN A 90 -17.54 11.90 -11.41
N ILE A 91 -16.54 12.15 -12.28
CA ILE A 91 -15.11 12.03 -11.92
C ILE A 91 -14.77 12.97 -10.77
N THR A 92 -15.21 14.23 -10.85
CA THR A 92 -14.95 15.24 -9.80
C THR A 92 -15.65 14.88 -8.48
N GLN A 93 -16.79 14.19 -8.54
CA GLN A 93 -17.51 13.66 -7.38
C GLN A 93 -16.98 12.30 -6.91
N LEU A 94 -15.85 11.79 -7.44
CA LEU A 94 -15.25 10.48 -7.15
C LEU A 94 -16.16 9.28 -7.50
N ARG A 95 -17.14 9.47 -8.38
CA ARG A 95 -18.09 8.45 -8.85
C ARG A 95 -17.54 7.75 -10.10
N TYR A 96 -16.43 7.04 -9.93
CA TYR A 96 -15.63 6.51 -11.03
C TYR A 96 -16.33 5.40 -11.82
N SER A 97 -17.12 4.54 -11.17
CA SER A 97 -17.91 3.50 -11.84
C SER A 97 -18.97 4.11 -12.75
N ALA A 98 -19.73 5.08 -12.23
CA ALA A 98 -20.72 5.81 -13.02
C ALA A 98 -20.05 6.55 -14.20
N ALA A 99 -18.92 7.23 -13.94
CA ALA A 99 -18.17 7.91 -14.98
C ALA A 99 -17.69 6.96 -16.07
N LEU A 100 -17.21 5.75 -15.72
CA LEU A 100 -16.78 4.75 -16.68
C LEU A 100 -17.94 4.31 -17.58
N VAL A 101 -19.10 3.97 -17.00
CA VAL A 101 -20.30 3.57 -17.76
C VAL A 101 -20.72 4.69 -18.72
N THR A 102 -20.82 5.92 -18.20
CA THR A 102 -21.18 7.10 -19.00
C THR A 102 -20.18 7.35 -20.14
N LEU A 103 -18.87 7.20 -19.89
CA LEU A 103 -17.84 7.38 -20.91
C LEU A 103 -17.82 6.25 -21.95
N LEU A 104 -18.11 5.02 -21.55
CA LEU A 104 -18.23 3.91 -22.50
C LEU A 104 -19.45 4.05 -23.39
N GLU A 105 -20.57 4.54 -22.86
CA GLU A 105 -21.75 4.92 -23.62
C GLU A 105 -21.43 6.05 -24.60
N ALA A 106 -20.81 7.16 -24.13
CA ALA A 106 -20.33 8.24 -24.98
C ALA A 106 -19.40 7.74 -26.10
N LYS A 107 -18.47 6.83 -25.78
CA LYS A 107 -17.55 6.22 -26.75
C LYS A 107 -18.31 5.41 -27.81
N SER A 108 -19.38 4.70 -27.42
CA SER A 108 -20.19 3.94 -28.36
C SER A 108 -20.88 4.86 -29.37
N HIS A 109 -21.54 5.93 -28.89
CA HIS A 109 -22.17 6.95 -29.76
C HIS A 109 -21.15 7.66 -30.65
N ALA A 110 -20.01 8.10 -30.10
CA ALA A 110 -18.94 8.75 -30.87
C ALA A 110 -18.39 7.85 -31.99
N LYS A 111 -18.25 6.55 -31.72
CA LYS A 111 -17.84 5.57 -32.73
C LYS A 111 -18.90 5.39 -33.80
N ALA A 112 -20.20 5.32 -33.44
CA ALA A 112 -21.30 5.13 -34.40
C ALA A 112 -21.39 6.27 -35.41
N ILE A 113 -21.16 7.53 -34.94
CA ILE A 113 -21.16 8.71 -35.83
C ILE A 113 -19.80 9.02 -36.46
N GLY A 114 -18.75 8.27 -36.09
CA GLY A 114 -17.39 8.50 -36.61
C GLY A 114 -16.74 9.78 -36.08
N ASP A 115 -17.17 10.31 -34.91
CA ASP A 115 -16.61 11.55 -34.35
C ASP A 115 -15.28 11.31 -33.62
N ARG A 116 -14.21 11.51 -34.36
CA ARG A 116 -12.84 11.31 -33.91
C ARG A 116 -12.39 12.33 -32.86
N ALA A 117 -12.95 13.56 -32.90
CA ALA A 117 -12.63 14.60 -31.93
C ALA A 117 -13.16 14.22 -30.55
N ASP A 118 -14.41 13.78 -30.47
CA ASP A 118 -15.03 13.36 -29.23
C ASP A 118 -14.40 12.07 -28.70
N LEU A 119 -13.96 11.15 -29.57
CA LEU A 119 -13.18 9.97 -29.14
C LEU A 119 -11.88 10.38 -28.42
N GLY A 120 -11.21 11.42 -28.86
CA GLY A 120 -10.05 11.96 -28.18
C GLY A 120 -10.36 12.57 -26.79
N ALA A 121 -11.43 13.36 -26.72
CA ALA A 121 -11.90 13.93 -25.44
C ALA A 121 -12.29 12.86 -24.42
N ILE A 122 -13.04 11.86 -24.88
CA ILE A 122 -13.44 10.71 -24.06
C ILE A 122 -12.21 9.93 -23.59
N ALA A 123 -11.18 9.76 -24.43
CA ALA A 123 -9.96 9.07 -24.06
C ALA A 123 -9.22 9.78 -22.92
N VAL A 124 -9.17 11.13 -22.92
CA VAL A 124 -8.62 11.92 -21.81
C VAL A 124 -9.38 11.66 -20.51
N ASN A 125 -10.71 11.70 -20.53
CA ASN A 125 -11.52 11.46 -19.34
C ASN A 125 -11.45 10.00 -18.86
N LEU A 126 -11.46 9.02 -19.76
CA LEU A 126 -11.23 7.61 -19.41
C LEU A 126 -9.85 7.40 -18.78
N SER A 127 -8.81 8.04 -19.31
CA SER A 127 -7.48 7.95 -18.71
C SER A 127 -7.44 8.51 -17.30
N ASN A 128 -8.15 9.61 -17.03
CA ASN A 128 -8.27 10.14 -15.67
C ASN A 128 -8.92 9.11 -14.74
N VAL A 129 -9.99 8.44 -15.14
CA VAL A 129 -10.63 7.38 -14.35
C VAL A 129 -9.65 6.24 -14.07
N TYR A 130 -8.94 5.74 -15.09
CA TYR A 130 -8.00 4.63 -14.94
C TYR A 130 -6.78 5.01 -14.09
N LEU A 131 -6.26 6.23 -14.22
CA LEU A 131 -5.16 6.73 -13.37
C LEU A 131 -5.57 6.80 -11.90
N GLN A 132 -6.82 7.17 -11.59
CA GLN A 132 -7.33 7.19 -10.21
C GLN A 132 -7.33 5.80 -9.57
N VAL A 133 -7.67 4.76 -10.34
CA VAL A 133 -7.68 3.37 -9.86
C VAL A 133 -6.35 2.64 -10.10
N ARG A 134 -5.29 3.37 -10.47
CA ARG A 134 -3.93 2.84 -10.71
C ARG A 134 -3.84 1.77 -11.81
N ASP A 135 -4.78 1.75 -12.75
CA ASP A 135 -4.68 0.93 -13.96
C ASP A 135 -3.94 1.69 -15.07
N LEU A 136 -2.60 1.75 -14.94
CA LEU A 136 -1.73 2.51 -15.85
C LEU A 136 -1.78 1.94 -17.28
N ASP A 137 -1.92 0.64 -17.42
CA ASP A 137 -1.98 -0.01 -18.73
C ASP A 137 -3.27 0.34 -19.48
N ALA A 138 -4.41 0.32 -18.78
CA ALA A 138 -5.67 0.77 -19.36
C ALA A 138 -5.66 2.27 -19.69
N ALA A 139 -5.08 3.09 -18.82
CA ALA A 139 -4.94 4.52 -19.06
C ALA A 139 -4.16 4.80 -20.35
N ARG A 140 -2.98 4.17 -20.51
CA ARG A 140 -2.18 4.32 -21.74
C ARG A 140 -2.88 3.82 -22.98
N LYS A 141 -3.51 2.64 -22.90
CA LYS A 141 -4.21 2.09 -24.04
C LYS A 141 -5.30 3.02 -24.56
N VAL A 142 -6.12 3.58 -23.66
CA VAL A 142 -7.19 4.50 -24.11
C VAL A 142 -6.62 5.81 -24.64
N LEU A 143 -5.50 6.30 -24.12
CA LEU A 143 -4.80 7.50 -24.61
C LEU A 143 -4.21 7.24 -26.00
N GLU A 144 -3.58 6.09 -26.24
CA GLU A 144 -3.05 5.74 -27.56
C GLU A 144 -4.15 5.56 -28.60
N ASP A 145 -5.26 4.90 -28.24
CA ASP A 145 -6.45 4.80 -29.08
C ASP A 145 -7.00 6.21 -29.47
N GLY A 146 -7.08 7.11 -28.47
CA GLY A 146 -7.50 8.49 -28.68
C GLY A 146 -6.51 9.29 -29.55
N ARG A 147 -5.20 9.10 -29.36
CA ARG A 147 -4.16 9.70 -30.19
C ARG A 147 -4.30 9.29 -31.65
N ALA A 148 -4.50 8.01 -31.89
CA ALA A 148 -4.71 7.49 -33.24
C ALA A 148 -5.96 8.12 -33.90
N ALA A 149 -7.07 8.27 -33.15
CA ALA A 149 -8.29 8.91 -33.64
C ALA A 149 -8.04 10.38 -33.99
N LEU A 150 -7.37 11.15 -33.12
CA LEU A 150 -7.11 12.57 -33.31
C LEU A 150 -6.09 12.86 -34.41
N SER A 151 -5.10 11.98 -34.63
CA SER A 151 -4.02 12.20 -35.62
C SER A 151 -4.52 12.33 -37.06
N SER A 152 -5.73 11.86 -37.33
CA SER A 152 -6.36 11.96 -38.64
C SER A 152 -7.11 13.26 -38.88
N LEU A 153 -7.23 14.13 -37.86
CA LEU A 153 -7.94 15.40 -37.94
C LEU A 153 -7.00 16.51 -38.34
N ARG A 154 -7.49 17.45 -39.15
CA ARG A 154 -6.75 18.66 -39.54
C ARG A 154 -6.48 19.59 -38.34
N ARG A 155 -7.38 19.62 -37.36
CA ARG A 155 -7.25 20.40 -36.11
C ARG A 155 -7.70 19.56 -34.93
N PRO A 156 -6.81 18.72 -34.35
CA PRO A 156 -7.12 17.84 -33.23
C PRO A 156 -7.08 18.60 -31.89
N TYR A 157 -8.15 19.32 -31.55
CA TYR A 157 -8.21 20.24 -30.40
C TYR A 157 -7.83 19.58 -29.06
N PHE A 158 -8.12 18.29 -28.87
CA PHE A 158 -7.81 17.56 -27.63
C PHE A 158 -6.42 16.93 -27.62
N MET A 159 -5.68 17.01 -28.71
CA MET A 159 -4.33 16.44 -28.80
C MET A 159 -3.37 16.98 -27.74
N PRO A 160 -3.34 18.28 -27.41
CA PRO A 160 -2.45 18.80 -26.39
C PRO A 160 -2.68 18.15 -25.03
N ASN A 161 -3.95 18.07 -24.60
CA ASN A 161 -4.29 17.45 -23.31
C ASN A 161 -3.95 15.96 -23.30
N LEU A 162 -4.27 15.24 -24.36
CA LEU A 162 -3.98 13.83 -24.50
C LEU A 162 -2.48 13.54 -24.41
N LEU A 163 -1.64 14.32 -25.10
CA LEU A 163 -0.19 14.18 -25.04
C LEU A 163 0.37 14.47 -23.64
N ILE A 164 -0.15 15.49 -22.97
CA ILE A 164 0.22 15.78 -21.57
C ILE A 164 -0.16 14.59 -20.64
N GLN A 165 -1.34 13.99 -20.83
CA GLN A 165 -1.75 12.82 -20.04
C GLN A 165 -0.90 11.57 -20.35
N LEU A 166 -0.48 11.37 -21.61
CA LEU A 166 0.51 10.33 -21.95
C LEU A 166 1.82 10.60 -21.22
N GLY A 167 2.33 11.84 -21.26
CA GLY A 167 3.51 12.22 -20.50
C GLY A 167 3.39 11.86 -19.02
N ARG A 168 2.27 12.17 -18.37
CA ARG A 168 2.01 11.83 -16.97
C ARG A 168 2.03 10.32 -16.71
N SER A 169 1.41 9.53 -17.59
CA SER A 169 1.37 8.08 -17.43
C SER A 169 2.76 7.44 -17.54
N HIS A 170 3.62 7.97 -18.42
CA HIS A 170 5.01 7.54 -18.58
C HIS A 170 5.91 8.02 -17.44
N ASP A 171 5.66 9.21 -16.93
CA ASP A 171 6.39 9.78 -15.79
C ASP A 171 6.16 8.96 -14.50
N ILE A 172 4.91 8.55 -14.25
CA ILE A 172 4.58 7.63 -13.14
C ILE A 172 5.33 6.30 -13.24
N GLN A 173 5.61 5.79 -14.44
CA GLN A 173 6.36 4.56 -14.65
C GLN A 173 7.87 4.76 -14.78
N GLN A 174 8.33 6.00 -14.90
CA GLN A 174 9.75 6.35 -15.06
C GLN A 174 10.43 5.66 -16.24
N ASP A 175 9.71 5.44 -17.34
CA ASP A 175 10.21 4.74 -18.52
C ASP A 175 10.95 5.64 -19.52
N GLY A 176 11.18 6.90 -19.18
CA GLY A 176 11.96 7.88 -19.98
C GLY A 176 11.23 8.53 -21.14
N MET A 177 9.97 8.15 -21.42
CA MET A 177 9.19 8.70 -22.54
C MET A 177 8.46 10.00 -22.18
N ALA A 178 8.28 10.30 -20.91
CA ALA A 178 7.50 11.44 -20.41
C ALA A 178 7.87 12.76 -21.06
N ARG A 179 9.18 13.07 -21.13
CA ARG A 179 9.73 14.30 -21.71
C ARG A 179 9.24 14.55 -23.14
N SER A 180 9.28 13.52 -23.97
CA SER A 180 8.88 13.61 -25.37
C SER A 180 7.40 13.99 -25.48
N PHE A 181 6.55 13.34 -24.70
CA PHE A 181 5.12 13.60 -24.70
C PHE A 181 4.77 14.97 -24.12
N TYR A 182 5.42 15.41 -23.07
CA TYR A 182 5.22 16.76 -22.52
C TYR A 182 5.58 17.84 -23.55
N ARG A 183 6.72 17.72 -24.23
CA ARG A 183 7.12 18.68 -25.29
C ARG A 183 6.10 18.70 -26.44
N GLN A 184 5.70 17.55 -26.94
CA GLN A 184 4.67 17.48 -27.98
C GLN A 184 3.35 18.12 -27.52
N GLY A 185 2.94 17.90 -26.27
CA GLY A 185 1.73 18.50 -25.70
C GLY A 185 1.81 20.02 -25.56
N ILE A 186 2.97 20.53 -25.13
CA ILE A 186 3.26 21.98 -25.05
C ILE A 186 3.20 22.61 -26.43
N ASP A 187 3.89 22.04 -27.43
CA ASP A 187 3.92 22.58 -28.79
C ASP A 187 2.52 22.59 -29.41
N ALA A 188 1.75 21.54 -29.22
CA ALA A 188 0.36 21.48 -29.62
C ALA A 188 -0.51 22.53 -28.91
N ALA A 189 -0.33 22.73 -27.59
CA ALA A 189 -1.06 23.76 -26.84
C ALA A 189 -0.74 25.19 -27.37
N ARG A 190 0.50 25.44 -27.72
CA ARG A 190 0.94 26.71 -28.39
C ARG A 190 0.25 26.93 -29.71
N GLU A 191 0.19 25.90 -30.56
CA GLU A 191 -0.47 25.95 -31.86
C GLU A 191 -1.96 26.30 -31.74
N PHE A 192 -2.63 25.75 -30.71
CA PHE A 192 -4.04 26.04 -30.45
C PHE A 192 -4.29 27.31 -29.66
N GLY A 193 -3.24 27.95 -29.11
CA GLY A 193 -3.37 29.16 -28.30
C GLY A 193 -3.90 28.89 -26.88
N ASP A 194 -3.87 27.64 -26.42
CA ASP A 194 -4.31 27.24 -25.07
C ASP A 194 -3.20 27.49 -24.05
N ARG A 195 -3.14 28.72 -23.54
CA ARG A 195 -2.10 29.18 -22.62
C ARG A 195 -2.13 28.52 -21.26
N GLN A 196 -3.30 28.03 -20.81
CA GLN A 196 -3.40 27.32 -19.53
C GLN A 196 -2.82 25.90 -19.63
N LEU A 197 -3.13 25.23 -20.75
CA LEU A 197 -2.61 23.90 -21.01
C LEU A 197 -1.10 23.93 -21.31
N GLU A 198 -0.63 24.97 -22.01
CA GLU A 198 0.79 25.22 -22.22
C GLU A 198 1.54 25.38 -20.88
N ALA A 199 1.04 26.24 -19.99
CA ALA A 199 1.65 26.42 -18.66
C ALA A 199 1.64 25.13 -17.83
N LEU A 200 0.57 24.33 -17.89
CA LEU A 200 0.51 23.02 -17.21
C LEU A 200 1.56 22.05 -17.78
N GLY A 201 1.69 21.99 -19.09
CA GLY A 201 2.71 21.13 -19.74
C GLY A 201 4.13 21.54 -19.37
N LEU A 202 4.42 22.84 -19.33
CA LEU A 202 5.71 23.40 -18.92
C LEU A 202 6.04 23.05 -17.45
N ASP A 203 5.05 23.13 -16.57
CA ASP A 203 5.25 22.77 -15.18
C ASP A 203 5.62 21.29 -15.01
N LEU A 204 4.89 20.40 -15.69
CA LEU A 204 5.13 18.96 -15.62
C LEU A 204 6.49 18.58 -16.22
N LEU A 205 6.86 19.24 -17.31
CA LEU A 205 8.20 19.10 -17.89
C LEU A 205 9.27 19.61 -16.94
N GLY A 206 9.02 20.74 -16.26
CA GLY A 206 9.91 21.30 -15.25
C GLY A 206 10.14 20.34 -14.08
N GLU A 207 9.07 19.74 -13.55
CA GLU A 207 9.15 18.72 -12.49
C GLU A 207 9.95 17.50 -12.95
N GLU A 208 9.70 17.02 -14.16
CA GLU A 208 10.45 15.89 -14.73
C GLU A 208 11.93 16.24 -14.90
N ARG A 209 12.26 17.45 -15.37
CA ARG A 209 13.65 17.91 -15.48
C ARG A 209 14.34 18.08 -14.14
N LEU A 210 13.66 18.63 -13.14
CA LEU A 210 14.14 18.67 -11.76
C LEU A 210 14.43 17.26 -11.24
N GLY A 211 13.53 16.32 -11.51
CA GLY A 211 13.69 14.92 -11.17
C GLY A 211 14.95 14.28 -11.78
N GLN A 212 15.29 14.62 -13.01
CA GLN A 212 16.48 14.13 -13.71
C GLN A 212 17.76 14.92 -13.36
N GLY A 213 17.66 16.00 -12.59
CA GLY A 213 18.81 16.85 -12.24
C GLY A 213 19.23 17.84 -13.36
N ASP A 214 18.43 17.98 -14.41
CA ASP A 214 18.66 18.96 -15.49
C ASP A 214 18.14 20.34 -15.09
N LEU A 215 18.88 21.00 -14.19
CA LEU A 215 18.48 22.28 -13.60
C LEU A 215 18.37 23.42 -14.62
N ASN A 216 19.16 23.38 -15.68
CA ASN A 216 19.15 24.44 -16.71
C ASN A 216 17.88 24.39 -17.57
N GLU A 217 17.50 23.21 -18.02
CA GLU A 217 16.25 23.03 -18.76
C GLU A 217 15.03 23.25 -17.83
N ALA A 218 15.11 22.78 -16.58
CA ALA A 218 14.07 23.03 -15.58
C ALA A 218 13.85 24.52 -15.36
N ALA A 219 14.91 25.31 -15.18
CA ALA A 219 14.82 26.77 -15.01
C ALA A 219 14.08 27.42 -16.17
N LYS A 220 14.50 27.13 -17.40
CA LYS A 220 13.90 27.69 -18.62
C LYS A 220 12.40 27.41 -18.72
N VAL A 221 11.98 26.16 -18.51
CA VAL A 221 10.55 25.79 -18.69
C VAL A 221 9.68 26.27 -17.53
N ILE A 222 10.19 26.29 -16.29
CA ILE A 222 9.47 26.81 -15.12
C ILE A 222 9.27 28.32 -15.23
N GLU A 223 10.30 29.08 -15.62
CA GLU A 223 10.20 30.53 -15.85
C GLU A 223 9.20 30.86 -16.95
N GLU A 224 9.23 30.10 -18.06
CA GLU A 224 8.26 30.25 -19.13
C GLU A 224 6.83 30.00 -18.67
N GLY A 225 6.59 28.92 -17.90
CA GLY A 225 5.29 28.59 -17.30
C GLY A 225 4.82 29.68 -16.33
N MET A 226 5.72 30.22 -15.50
CA MET A 226 5.43 31.31 -14.58
C MET A 226 4.99 32.59 -15.33
N HIS A 227 5.69 33.00 -16.37
CA HIS A 227 5.31 34.17 -17.17
C HIS A 227 3.96 34.02 -17.86
N LEU A 228 3.62 32.81 -18.30
CA LEU A 228 2.29 32.53 -18.84
C LEU A 228 1.20 32.69 -17.77
N ARG A 229 1.44 32.21 -16.53
CA ARG A 229 0.47 32.37 -15.43
C ARG A 229 0.34 33.81 -14.96
N GLU A 230 1.42 34.54 -14.87
CA GLU A 230 1.38 35.98 -14.56
C GLU A 230 0.40 36.74 -15.48
N ARG A 231 0.40 36.38 -16.76
CA ARG A 231 -0.42 37.04 -17.75
C ARG A 231 -1.84 36.49 -17.89
N PHE A 232 -2.02 35.16 -17.80
CA PHE A 232 -3.27 34.49 -18.18
C PHE A 232 -3.99 33.79 -17.04
N SER A 233 -3.32 33.51 -15.90
CA SER A 233 -3.88 32.78 -14.76
C SER A 233 -3.21 33.17 -13.44
N PRO A 234 -3.25 34.47 -13.03
CA PRO A 234 -2.51 34.95 -11.84
C PRO A 234 -2.89 34.23 -10.53
N LYS A 235 -4.10 33.70 -10.45
CA LYS A 235 -4.59 32.94 -9.28
C LYS A 235 -3.84 31.63 -9.04
N ASP A 236 -3.14 31.11 -10.05
CA ASP A 236 -2.43 29.83 -10.01
C ASP A 236 -0.89 30.03 -9.95
N LEU A 237 -0.42 31.25 -9.63
CA LEU A 237 1.01 31.57 -9.52
C LEU A 237 1.72 30.86 -8.38
N ASP A 238 1.00 30.51 -7.32
CA ASP A 238 1.53 29.74 -6.20
C ASP A 238 2.16 28.41 -6.65
N LEU A 239 1.62 27.77 -7.67
CA LEU A 239 2.18 26.54 -8.25
C LEU A 239 3.55 26.82 -8.91
N SER A 240 3.69 27.95 -9.62
CA SER A 240 4.97 28.33 -10.24
C SER A 240 6.01 28.73 -9.17
N TRP A 241 5.61 29.51 -8.16
CA TRP A 241 6.49 29.90 -7.06
C TRP A 241 7.00 28.69 -6.26
N TRP A 242 6.13 27.73 -6.03
CA TRP A 242 6.55 26.49 -5.39
C TRP A 242 7.66 25.76 -6.17
N ARG A 243 7.52 25.64 -7.51
CA ARG A 243 8.51 25.01 -8.39
C ARG A 243 9.80 25.83 -8.49
N MET A 244 9.68 27.17 -8.53
CA MET A 244 10.84 28.06 -8.45
C MET A 244 11.59 27.87 -7.12
N GLY A 245 10.89 27.72 -6.03
CA GLY A 245 11.48 27.42 -4.73
C GLY A 245 12.26 26.09 -4.75
N ASP A 246 11.73 25.01 -5.36
CA ASP A 246 12.45 23.75 -5.52
C ASP A 246 13.69 23.90 -6.43
N LEU A 247 13.53 24.57 -7.56
CA LEU A 247 14.64 24.84 -8.48
C LEU A 247 15.78 25.58 -7.78
N LYS A 248 15.47 26.68 -7.09
CA LYS A 248 16.45 27.51 -6.38
C LYS A 248 17.12 26.73 -5.24
N SER A 249 16.38 25.90 -4.52
CA SER A 249 16.94 24.99 -3.51
C SER A 249 17.97 24.02 -4.11
N ARG A 250 17.68 23.46 -5.29
CA ARG A 250 18.60 22.54 -5.98
C ARG A 250 19.82 23.26 -6.59
N GLN A 251 19.69 24.55 -6.89
CA GLN A 251 20.80 25.40 -7.31
C GLN A 251 21.67 25.87 -6.14
N GLY A 252 21.22 25.67 -4.88
CA GLY A 252 21.88 26.13 -3.67
C GLY A 252 21.63 27.62 -3.36
N ASP A 253 20.71 28.26 -4.07
CA ASP A 253 20.29 29.64 -3.86
C ASP A 253 19.16 29.68 -2.80
N TRP A 254 19.57 29.52 -1.55
CA TRP A 254 18.66 29.35 -0.43
C TRP A 254 17.81 30.58 -0.12
N GLU A 255 18.33 31.79 -0.36
CA GLU A 255 17.60 33.05 -0.13
C GLU A 255 16.43 33.17 -1.12
N GLU A 256 16.68 32.98 -2.40
CA GLU A 256 15.64 33.00 -3.42
C GLU A 256 14.66 31.81 -3.26
N ALA A 257 15.15 30.64 -2.87
CA ALA A 257 14.31 29.51 -2.56
C ALA A 257 13.30 29.83 -1.43
N ALA A 258 13.78 30.46 -0.34
CA ALA A 258 12.94 30.88 0.77
C ALA A 258 11.90 31.91 0.31
N ARG A 259 12.34 32.91 -0.46
CA ARG A 259 11.47 33.98 -1.01
C ARG A 259 10.31 33.40 -1.85
N TYR A 260 10.60 32.50 -2.77
CA TYR A 260 9.57 31.91 -3.62
C TYR A 260 8.64 30.99 -2.83
N THR A 261 9.17 30.24 -1.88
CA THR A 261 8.36 29.35 -1.03
C THR A 261 7.41 30.15 -0.12
N ASP A 262 7.88 31.29 0.43
CA ASP A 262 7.03 32.20 1.23
C ASP A 262 5.95 32.88 0.38
N LEU A 263 6.25 33.28 -0.86
CA LEU A 263 5.24 33.77 -1.78
C LEU A 263 4.13 32.73 -2.02
N ALA A 264 4.51 31.46 -2.25
CA ALA A 264 3.56 30.37 -2.45
C ALA A 264 2.70 30.11 -1.20
N LEU A 265 3.31 30.10 0.00
CA LEU A 265 2.59 29.92 1.27
C LEU A 265 1.57 31.04 1.55
N ASN A 266 1.96 32.29 1.25
CA ASN A 266 1.12 33.47 1.50
C ASN A 266 -0.05 33.56 0.52
N ALA A 267 0.07 33.01 -0.69
CA ALA A 267 -0.98 33.02 -1.69
C ALA A 267 -2.19 32.15 -1.30
N LYS A 268 -2.01 31.09 -0.46
CA LYS A 268 -3.04 30.12 -0.07
C LYS A 268 -3.81 29.56 -1.28
N GLY A 269 -3.07 29.31 -2.36
CA GLY A 269 -3.60 28.85 -3.63
C GLY A 269 -3.78 27.33 -3.72
N ALA A 270 -3.42 26.76 -4.87
CA ALA A 270 -3.57 25.34 -5.16
C ALA A 270 -2.39 24.47 -4.69
N ALA A 271 -1.22 25.07 -4.43
CA ALA A 271 -0.05 24.34 -3.92
C ALA A 271 -0.29 23.83 -2.50
N PRO A 272 0.01 22.53 -2.20
CA PRO A 272 -0.31 21.96 -0.89
C PRO A 272 0.56 22.52 0.22
N GLU A 273 -0.10 23.01 1.23
CA GLU A 273 0.54 23.65 2.36
C GLU A 273 1.58 22.73 3.03
N TYR A 274 1.30 21.44 3.22
CA TYR A 274 2.25 20.52 3.85
C TYR A 274 3.56 20.38 3.07
N ARG A 275 3.50 20.44 1.72
CA ARG A 275 4.70 20.40 0.87
C ARG A 275 5.48 21.71 0.91
N LEU A 276 4.78 22.82 0.93
CA LEU A 276 5.40 24.14 1.07
C LEU A 276 6.09 24.28 2.43
N LYS A 277 5.45 23.80 3.52
CA LYS A 277 6.07 23.75 4.85
C LYS A 277 7.29 22.83 4.88
N HIS A 278 7.20 21.65 4.29
CA HIS A 278 8.34 20.76 4.14
C HIS A 278 9.50 21.43 3.38
N GLN A 279 9.22 22.03 2.21
CA GLN A 279 10.20 22.72 1.40
C GLN A 279 10.88 23.85 2.20
N ARG A 280 10.10 24.70 2.89
CA ARG A 280 10.65 25.77 3.72
C ARG A 280 11.49 25.23 4.88
N GLY A 281 11.04 24.15 5.51
CA GLY A 281 11.80 23.46 6.56
C GLY A 281 13.17 22.99 6.05
N MET A 282 13.22 22.39 4.87
CA MET A 282 14.48 21.94 4.25
C MET A 282 15.41 23.10 3.89
N ILE A 283 14.86 24.20 3.36
CA ILE A 283 15.59 25.43 3.07
C ILE A 283 16.18 26.02 4.36
N ARG A 284 15.38 26.16 5.43
CA ARG A 284 15.84 26.65 6.73
C ARG A 284 16.93 25.76 7.33
N MET A 285 16.80 24.44 7.16
CA MET A 285 17.85 23.49 7.59
C MET A 285 19.18 23.78 6.88
N ALA A 286 19.14 24.01 5.56
CA ALA A 286 20.31 24.32 4.76
C ALA A 286 20.92 25.69 5.13
N MET A 287 20.09 26.66 5.52
CA MET A 287 20.51 27.99 6.00
C MET A 287 21.00 27.99 7.46
N GLY A 288 20.89 26.85 8.18
CA GLY A 288 21.31 26.72 9.58
C GLY A 288 20.24 27.14 10.60
N ASP A 289 19.07 27.58 10.19
CA ASP A 289 17.92 27.85 11.08
C ASP A 289 17.24 26.53 11.49
N ARG A 290 17.87 25.80 12.39
CA ARG A 290 17.38 24.49 12.87
C ARG A 290 16.06 24.59 13.61
N ALA A 291 15.85 25.65 14.38
CA ALA A 291 14.62 25.82 15.16
C ALA A 291 13.42 26.08 14.25
N GLY A 292 13.55 27.00 13.29
CA GLY A 292 12.53 27.26 12.30
C GLY A 292 12.27 26.06 11.37
N ALA A 293 13.35 25.33 11.01
CA ALA A 293 13.26 24.13 10.21
C ALA A 293 12.42 23.03 10.90
N LEU A 294 12.72 22.73 12.18
CA LEU A 294 11.99 21.74 12.96
C LEU A 294 10.52 22.12 13.17
N ALA A 295 10.23 23.42 13.33
CA ALA A 295 8.87 23.92 13.44
C ALA A 295 8.08 23.67 12.14
N ASP A 296 8.64 24.05 10.98
CA ASP A 296 8.00 23.86 9.68
C ASP A 296 7.84 22.36 9.33
N LEU A 297 8.87 21.54 9.56
CA LEU A 297 8.81 20.11 9.30
C LEU A 297 7.77 19.38 10.19
N ARG A 298 7.67 19.79 11.48
CA ARG A 298 6.60 19.28 12.37
C ARG A 298 5.23 19.62 11.84
N GLU A 299 5.00 20.87 11.44
CA GLU A 299 3.73 21.32 10.89
C GLU A 299 3.42 20.59 9.56
N ALA A 300 4.43 20.36 8.72
CA ALA A 300 4.28 19.57 7.50
C ALA A 300 3.80 18.13 7.80
N VAL A 301 4.35 17.46 8.82
CA VAL A 301 3.89 16.13 9.27
C VAL A 301 2.44 16.19 9.74
N GLN A 302 2.06 17.20 10.52
CA GLN A 302 0.67 17.35 11.00
C GLN A 302 -0.32 17.56 9.85
N LEU A 303 0.01 18.44 8.91
CA LEU A 303 -0.81 18.71 7.73
C LEU A 303 -0.89 17.50 6.81
N SER A 304 0.23 16.79 6.60
CA SER A 304 0.28 15.57 5.81
C SER A 304 -0.57 14.46 6.40
N SER A 305 -0.52 14.27 7.73
CA SER A 305 -1.37 13.28 8.41
C SER A 305 -2.87 13.59 8.26
N ARG A 306 -3.29 14.86 8.36
CA ARG A 306 -4.67 15.28 8.09
C ARG A 306 -5.06 15.01 6.64
N TRP A 307 -4.19 15.37 5.71
CA TRP A 307 -4.39 15.14 4.29
C TRP A 307 -4.57 13.65 3.97
N ARG A 308 -3.76 12.75 4.58
CA ARG A 308 -3.96 11.30 4.45
C ARG A 308 -5.37 10.88 4.80
N LEU A 309 -5.93 11.37 5.90
CA LEU A 309 -7.28 11.04 6.36
C LEU A 309 -8.37 11.55 5.40
N GLU A 310 -8.14 12.70 4.74
CA GLU A 310 -9.09 13.29 3.80
C GLU A 310 -9.12 12.56 2.44
N VAL A 311 -7.99 11.98 2.03
CA VAL A 311 -7.79 11.44 0.68
C VAL A 311 -7.85 9.91 0.64
N LEU A 312 -7.81 9.24 1.79
CA LEU A 312 -7.77 7.79 1.86
C LEU A 312 -9.04 7.14 1.29
N PRO A 313 -8.96 6.49 0.12
CA PRO A 313 -9.97 5.52 -0.26
C PRO A 313 -9.77 4.29 0.64
N ALA A 314 -10.86 3.67 0.97
CA ALA A 314 -10.86 2.52 1.86
C ALA A 314 -10.30 1.22 1.24
N SER A 315 -9.89 1.21 -0.01
CA SER A 315 -9.22 0.05 -0.60
C SER A 315 -7.77 -0.07 -0.10
N SER A 316 -7.42 -1.21 0.46
CA SER A 316 -6.10 -1.47 1.07
C SER A 316 -4.90 -1.24 0.11
N SER A 317 -5.09 -1.46 -1.19
CA SER A 317 -4.06 -1.26 -2.20
C SER A 317 -3.79 0.22 -2.50
N LEU A 318 -4.84 1.05 -2.54
CA LEU A 318 -4.72 2.50 -2.76
C LEU A 318 -4.20 3.20 -1.51
N THR A 319 -4.60 2.74 -0.33
CA THR A 319 -4.11 3.25 0.96
C THR A 319 -2.61 3.09 1.11
N ALA A 320 -2.08 1.88 0.81
CA ALA A 320 -0.64 1.63 0.86
C ALA A 320 0.15 2.47 -0.17
N ALA A 321 -0.43 2.74 -1.35
CA ALA A 321 0.17 3.64 -2.33
C ALA A 321 0.21 5.09 -1.84
N ASN A 322 -0.82 5.56 -1.14
CA ASN A 322 -0.87 6.91 -0.58
C ASN A 322 0.14 7.11 0.57
N GLU A 323 0.37 6.08 1.42
CA GLU A 323 1.40 6.13 2.46
C GLU A 323 2.80 6.40 1.90
N MET A 324 3.07 5.98 0.66
CA MET A 324 4.35 6.24 0.00
C MET A 324 4.48 7.67 -0.54
N LEU A 325 3.37 8.35 -0.82
CA LEU A 325 3.37 9.65 -1.51
C LEU A 325 3.93 10.79 -0.68
N ASP A 326 3.78 10.73 0.63
CA ASP A 326 4.20 11.77 1.56
C ASP A 326 5.18 11.27 2.64
N GLY A 327 5.64 10.01 2.52
CA GLY A 327 6.61 9.41 3.44
C GLY A 327 7.88 10.26 3.62
N PHE A 328 8.31 10.96 2.55
CA PHE A 328 9.46 11.86 2.60
C PHE A 328 9.29 13.03 3.61
N VAL A 329 8.05 13.49 3.85
CA VAL A 329 7.76 14.54 4.85
C VAL A 329 8.08 14.02 6.24
N PHE A 330 7.66 12.79 6.54
CA PHE A 330 7.95 12.13 7.81
C PHE A 330 9.45 11.87 7.96
N SER A 331 10.09 11.30 6.95
CA SER A 331 11.52 10.99 6.98
C SER A 331 12.37 12.23 7.26
N SER A 332 12.08 13.35 6.58
CA SER A 332 12.80 14.61 6.81
C SER A 332 12.67 15.12 8.26
N PHE A 333 11.46 15.03 8.83
CA PHE A 333 11.25 15.44 10.22
C PHE A 333 11.92 14.47 11.21
N ILE A 334 11.79 13.16 11.00
CA ILE A 334 12.38 12.12 11.84
C ILE A 334 13.90 12.30 11.90
N GLU A 335 14.57 12.42 10.75
CA GLU A 335 16.01 12.60 10.68
C GLU A 335 16.47 13.90 11.34
N ALA A 336 15.78 15.01 11.08
CA ALA A 336 16.10 16.29 11.69
C ALA A 336 15.92 16.27 13.21
N ALA A 337 14.80 15.74 13.72
CA ALA A 337 14.48 15.71 15.13
C ALA A 337 15.35 14.71 15.90
N ALA A 338 15.60 13.51 15.35
CA ALA A 338 16.48 12.51 15.96
C ALA A 338 17.93 13.00 16.02
N SER A 339 18.45 13.60 14.94
CA SER A 339 19.78 14.21 14.93
C SER A 339 19.89 15.34 15.95
N GLU A 340 18.87 16.20 16.06
CA GLU A 340 18.86 17.30 17.05
C GLU A 340 18.77 16.77 18.49
N ALA A 341 18.00 15.70 18.74
CA ALA A 341 17.93 15.04 20.04
C ALA A 341 19.28 14.48 20.46
N LEU A 342 19.97 13.79 19.58
CA LEU A 342 21.32 13.23 19.85
C LEU A 342 22.37 14.33 20.07
N ARG A 343 22.29 15.43 19.31
CA ARG A 343 23.21 16.55 19.41
C ARG A 343 23.05 17.33 20.71
N THR A 344 21.82 17.52 21.20
CA THR A 344 21.50 18.39 22.33
C THR A 344 21.18 17.66 23.62
N GLY A 345 20.92 16.35 23.55
CA GLY A 345 20.38 15.56 24.67
C GLY A 345 18.89 15.85 24.96
N ASN A 346 18.19 16.59 24.09
CA ASN A 346 16.81 17.01 24.35
C ASN A 346 15.84 15.86 24.10
N GLN A 347 15.30 15.30 25.17
CA GLN A 347 14.36 14.17 25.15
C GLN A 347 13.06 14.47 24.42
N ARG A 348 12.64 15.73 24.35
CA ARG A 348 11.43 16.12 23.62
C ARG A 348 11.56 15.79 22.12
N TRP A 349 12.72 16.10 21.52
CA TRP A 349 12.94 15.77 20.10
C TRP A 349 13.04 14.27 19.84
N ALA A 350 13.60 13.51 20.80
CA ALA A 350 13.61 12.06 20.72
C ALA A 350 12.18 11.47 20.75
N ALA A 351 11.31 12.04 21.59
CA ALA A 351 9.91 11.65 21.70
C ALA A 351 9.12 11.99 20.44
N GLU A 352 9.23 13.24 19.95
CA GLU A 352 8.50 13.67 18.75
C GLU A 352 8.95 12.91 17.50
N ALA A 353 10.24 12.58 17.38
CA ALA A 353 10.73 11.74 16.29
C ALA A 353 10.17 10.30 16.39
N PHE A 354 10.14 9.69 17.58
CA PHE A 354 9.49 8.41 17.82
C PHE A 354 8.01 8.43 17.42
N GLU A 355 7.28 9.44 17.84
CA GLU A 355 5.86 9.61 17.49
C GLU A 355 5.67 9.72 15.96
N ALA A 356 6.53 10.46 15.27
CA ALA A 356 6.47 10.59 13.82
C ALA A 356 6.75 9.26 13.10
N VAL A 357 7.73 8.46 13.58
CA VAL A 357 7.99 7.11 13.08
C VAL A 357 6.75 6.24 13.22
N GLU A 358 6.16 6.21 14.41
CA GLU A 358 5.02 5.33 14.70
C GLU A 358 3.71 5.83 14.04
N LEU A 359 3.56 7.13 13.83
CA LEU A 359 2.45 7.69 13.06
C LEU A 359 2.55 7.32 11.57
N ASN A 360 3.77 7.34 11.01
CA ASN A 360 3.98 6.92 9.62
C ASN A 360 3.81 5.41 9.44
N ARG A 361 4.11 4.62 10.49
CA ARG A 361 4.10 3.18 10.44
C ARG A 361 2.70 2.61 10.48
N ALA A 362 2.40 1.74 9.51
CA ALA A 362 1.13 1.04 9.42
C ALA A 362 -0.11 1.95 9.61
N ALA A 363 -0.03 3.20 9.12
CA ALA A 363 -1.12 4.17 9.24
C ALA A 363 -2.43 3.60 8.71
N SER A 364 -2.41 2.99 7.52
CA SER A 364 -3.59 2.37 6.91
C SER A 364 -4.15 1.18 7.70
N LEU A 365 -3.30 0.40 8.39
CA LEU A 365 -3.77 -0.68 9.26
C LEU A 365 -4.46 -0.12 10.52
N ARG A 366 -3.89 0.95 11.10
CA ARG A 366 -4.46 1.65 12.25
C ARG A 366 -5.83 2.22 11.94
N GLU A 367 -5.93 2.90 10.80
CA GLU A 367 -7.19 3.48 10.31
C GLU A 367 -8.22 2.40 9.99
N SER A 368 -7.82 1.32 9.33
CA SER A 368 -8.71 0.19 9.05
C SER A 368 -9.23 -0.48 10.32
N ARG A 369 -8.43 -0.59 11.38
CA ARG A 369 -8.88 -1.12 12.68
C ARG A 369 -9.85 -0.19 13.40
N SER A 370 -9.57 1.10 13.43
CA SER A 370 -10.47 2.09 14.04
C SER A 370 -11.79 2.23 13.29
N LEU A 371 -11.77 1.93 12.00
CA LEU A 371 -12.90 2.03 11.08
C LEU A 371 -13.64 0.69 10.88
N ALA A 372 -13.04 -0.44 11.23
CA ALA A 372 -13.58 -1.77 10.89
C ALA A 372 -15.04 -1.96 11.33
N ASP A 373 -15.42 -1.54 12.53
CA ASP A 373 -16.80 -1.61 13.00
C ASP A 373 -17.71 -0.56 12.34
N ALA A 374 -17.19 0.62 12.06
CA ALA A 374 -17.92 1.68 11.36
C ALA A 374 -18.05 1.39 9.86
N TRP A 375 -17.04 0.77 9.28
CA TRP A 375 -16.98 0.35 7.90
C TRP A 375 -18.06 -0.69 7.57
N HIS A 376 -18.10 -1.80 8.31
CA HIS A 376 -19.09 -2.85 8.09
C HIS A 376 -20.54 -2.37 8.20
N LYS A 377 -20.77 -1.28 8.97
CA LYS A 377 -22.10 -0.66 9.12
C LYS A 377 -22.41 0.38 8.03
N ARG A 378 -21.42 0.89 7.32
CA ARG A 378 -21.57 2.00 6.35
C ARG A 378 -21.58 1.57 4.90
N VAL A 379 -20.83 0.51 4.54
CA VAL A 379 -20.87 -0.02 3.19
C VAL A 379 -22.20 -0.76 2.97
N PRO A 380 -22.83 -0.60 1.80
CA PRO A 380 -24.06 -1.33 1.49
C PRO A 380 -23.79 -2.84 1.37
N ALA A 381 -24.81 -3.66 1.56
CA ALA A 381 -24.67 -5.12 1.42
C ALA A 381 -24.13 -5.53 0.04
N GLU A 382 -24.49 -4.80 -1.00
CA GLU A 382 -23.96 -4.94 -2.38
C GLU A 382 -22.44 -4.84 -2.47
N TYR A 383 -21.79 -4.15 -1.56
CA TYR A 383 -20.34 -4.03 -1.52
C TYR A 383 -19.67 -5.40 -1.43
N TRP A 384 -20.17 -6.26 -0.56
CA TRP A 384 -19.61 -7.60 -0.32
C TRP A 384 -19.85 -8.53 -1.52
N ASP A 385 -20.98 -8.42 -2.16
CA ASP A 385 -21.30 -9.18 -3.38
C ASP A 385 -20.42 -8.72 -4.55
N THR A 386 -20.24 -7.41 -4.69
CA THR A 386 -19.36 -6.83 -5.71
C THR A 386 -17.90 -7.22 -5.48
N LEU A 387 -17.45 -7.22 -4.24
CA LEU A 387 -16.13 -7.69 -3.86
C LEU A 387 -15.93 -9.18 -4.16
N ALA A 388 -16.93 -10.01 -3.89
CA ALA A 388 -16.90 -11.44 -4.22
C ALA A 388 -16.87 -11.69 -5.74
N ARG A 389 -17.57 -10.86 -6.54
CA ARG A 389 -17.53 -10.91 -8.00
C ARG A 389 -16.17 -10.48 -8.54
N LEU A 390 -15.59 -9.40 -8.02
CA LEU A 390 -14.23 -8.95 -8.39
C LEU A 390 -13.21 -10.08 -8.20
N ARG A 391 -13.29 -10.78 -7.09
CA ARG A 391 -12.39 -11.88 -6.77
C ARG A 391 -12.48 -13.03 -7.77
N ARG A 392 -13.70 -13.39 -8.15
CA ARG A 392 -13.92 -14.42 -9.21
C ARG A 392 -13.34 -13.97 -10.55
N ALA A 393 -13.58 -12.71 -10.91
CA ALA A 393 -13.06 -12.13 -12.14
C ALA A 393 -11.52 -12.03 -12.14
N ASP A 394 -10.89 -11.71 -11.01
CA ASP A 394 -9.43 -11.68 -10.87
C ASP A 394 -8.81 -13.09 -10.98
N VAL A 395 -9.43 -14.11 -10.40
CA VAL A 395 -9.02 -15.51 -10.55
C VAL A 395 -9.12 -15.98 -12.01
N GLU A 396 -10.20 -15.62 -12.70
CA GLU A 396 -10.33 -15.93 -14.13
C GLU A 396 -9.30 -15.21 -15.00
N ALA A 397 -8.99 -13.94 -14.69
CA ALA A 397 -7.94 -13.18 -15.38
C ALA A 397 -6.57 -13.84 -15.21
N LEU A 398 -6.28 -14.33 -14.00
CA LEU A 398 -5.06 -15.08 -13.69
C LEU A 398 -4.99 -16.39 -14.49
N ALA A 399 -6.09 -17.15 -14.52
CA ALA A 399 -6.16 -18.42 -15.24
C ALA A 399 -6.02 -18.24 -16.76
N LYS A 400 -6.51 -17.13 -17.30
CA LYS A 400 -6.50 -16.83 -18.75
C LYS A 400 -5.28 -16.01 -19.20
N HIS A 401 -4.41 -15.56 -18.29
CA HIS A 401 -3.28 -14.64 -18.53
C HIS A 401 -3.68 -13.39 -19.33
N ALA A 402 -4.91 -12.93 -19.21
CA ALA A 402 -5.45 -11.80 -19.94
C ALA A 402 -6.11 -10.78 -18.99
N PRO A 403 -5.99 -9.46 -19.27
CA PRO A 403 -6.73 -8.45 -18.54
C PRO A 403 -8.24 -8.72 -18.61
N ASN A 404 -8.94 -8.62 -17.49
CA ASN A 404 -10.40 -8.82 -17.44
C ASN A 404 -11.08 -7.45 -17.26
N ASP A 405 -11.89 -7.05 -18.26
CA ASP A 405 -12.65 -5.79 -18.22
C ASP A 405 -13.68 -5.78 -17.08
N GLU A 406 -14.17 -6.95 -16.67
CA GLU A 406 -15.06 -7.07 -15.52
C GLU A 406 -14.34 -6.77 -14.21
N SER A 407 -13.11 -7.24 -14.00
CA SER A 407 -12.30 -6.89 -12.83
C SER A 407 -12.11 -5.37 -12.72
N ARG A 408 -11.86 -4.69 -13.84
CA ARG A 408 -11.72 -3.23 -13.87
C ARG A 408 -13.02 -2.53 -13.48
N ARG A 409 -14.14 -2.95 -14.05
CA ARG A 409 -15.46 -2.40 -13.73
C ARG A 409 -15.79 -2.57 -12.26
N LEU A 410 -15.58 -3.76 -11.71
CA LEU A 410 -15.90 -4.08 -10.32
C LEU A 410 -15.02 -3.30 -9.31
N ARG A 411 -13.74 -3.07 -9.64
CA ARG A 411 -12.87 -2.18 -8.82
C ARG A 411 -13.37 -0.75 -8.78
N LEU A 412 -13.86 -0.23 -9.90
CA LEU A 412 -14.44 1.11 -9.96
C LEU A 412 -15.75 1.19 -9.18
N GLU A 413 -16.58 0.17 -9.28
CA GLU A 413 -17.84 0.04 -8.54
C GLU A 413 -17.60 0.03 -7.02
N LEU A 414 -16.62 -0.73 -6.57
CA LEU A 414 -16.17 -0.73 -5.16
C LEU A 414 -15.67 0.64 -4.73
N ALA A 415 -14.79 1.27 -5.52
CA ALA A 415 -14.26 2.61 -5.20
C ALA A 415 -15.39 3.66 -5.10
N GLU A 416 -16.42 3.56 -5.93
CA GLU A 416 -17.61 4.43 -5.85
C GLU A 416 -18.42 4.16 -4.57
N MET A 417 -18.67 2.90 -4.21
CA MET A 417 -19.38 2.54 -2.98
C MET A 417 -18.62 3.03 -1.75
N GLU A 418 -17.30 2.89 -1.74
CA GLU A 418 -16.41 3.40 -0.69
C GLU A 418 -16.48 4.92 -0.55
N ALA A 419 -16.44 5.64 -1.66
CA ALA A 419 -16.57 7.09 -1.68
C ALA A 419 -17.97 7.55 -1.19
N LYS A 420 -19.05 6.91 -1.64
CA LYS A 420 -20.41 7.19 -1.18
C LYS A 420 -20.64 6.88 0.30
N ALA A 421 -19.98 5.86 0.83
CA ALA A 421 -20.03 5.53 2.25
C ALA A 421 -19.35 6.61 3.14
N GLY A 422 -18.73 7.61 2.52
CA GLY A 422 -18.08 8.72 3.21
C GLY A 422 -16.86 8.30 4.00
N LEU A 423 -16.19 7.24 3.56
CA LEU A 423 -15.05 6.68 4.27
C LEU A 423 -13.81 7.61 4.24
N GLY A 424 -13.81 8.62 3.34
CA GLY A 424 -12.83 9.71 3.33
C GLY A 424 -13.16 10.90 4.26
N PHE A 425 -14.33 10.92 4.92
CA PHE A 425 -14.80 12.08 5.72
C PHE A 425 -14.83 11.85 7.24
N LEU A 426 -14.13 10.87 7.77
CA LEU A 426 -14.12 10.59 9.22
C LEU A 426 -13.24 11.56 10.04
N THR A 427 -12.96 12.73 9.51
CA THR A 427 -12.03 13.72 10.05
C THR A 427 -12.49 14.46 11.29
N LYS A 428 -13.76 14.35 11.72
CA LYS A 428 -14.25 15.11 12.88
C LYS A 428 -13.69 14.65 14.24
N ASN A 429 -13.11 13.46 14.33
CA ASN A 429 -12.51 12.95 15.58
C ASN A 429 -10.96 12.92 15.54
N SER A 430 -10.32 13.44 14.49
CA SER A 430 -8.88 13.40 14.33
C SER A 430 -8.11 14.49 15.07
N GLU A 431 -8.79 15.43 15.72
CA GLU A 431 -8.14 16.50 16.51
C GLU A 431 -7.34 15.96 17.70
N ASN A 432 -7.61 14.74 18.16
CA ASN A 432 -6.95 14.13 19.32
C ASN A 432 -5.70 13.29 18.99
N PHE A 433 -5.28 13.16 17.72
CA PHE A 433 -4.11 12.34 17.36
C PHE A 433 -2.75 12.96 17.68
N TYR A 434 -2.69 14.23 18.06
CA TYR A 434 -1.45 14.98 18.35
C TYR A 434 -1.41 15.52 19.78
N ASP A 435 -2.03 14.85 20.72
CA ASP A 435 -1.85 15.22 22.13
C ASP A 435 -0.45 14.82 22.57
N GLN A 436 0.30 15.75 23.18
CA GLN A 436 1.62 15.52 23.78
C GLN A 436 1.62 14.40 24.85
N THR A 437 0.43 13.90 25.17
CA THR A 437 0.22 12.77 26.08
C THR A 437 0.35 11.39 25.41
N SER A 438 0.56 11.31 24.09
CA SER A 438 0.53 10.02 23.35
C SER A 438 1.66 9.09 23.78
N LEU A 439 2.89 9.58 23.92
CA LEU A 439 4.02 8.76 24.41
C LEU A 439 3.81 8.33 25.87
N ILE A 440 3.35 9.23 26.72
CA ILE A 440 3.12 8.94 28.16
C ILE A 440 2.04 7.86 28.30
N HIS A 441 0.92 8.01 27.59
CA HIS A 441 -0.15 6.99 27.59
C HIS A 441 0.34 5.67 27.03
N PHE A 442 1.14 5.71 25.97
CA PHE A 442 1.75 4.52 25.41
C PHE A 442 2.65 3.80 26.43
N GLN A 443 3.54 4.55 27.10
CA GLN A 443 4.45 4.01 28.12
C GLN A 443 3.67 3.43 29.32
N GLN A 444 2.62 4.12 29.77
CA GLN A 444 1.75 3.62 30.85
C GLN A 444 1.07 2.28 30.50
N GLY A 445 0.79 2.07 29.22
CA GLY A 445 0.22 0.81 28.69
C GLY A 445 1.24 -0.34 28.62
N LEU A 446 2.55 -0.11 28.69
CA LEU A 446 3.57 -1.14 28.66
C LEU A 446 3.66 -1.89 30.01
N ARG A 447 3.88 -3.20 29.94
CA ARG A 447 4.23 -4.00 31.11
C ARG A 447 5.67 -3.73 31.55
N THR A 448 5.97 -3.90 32.82
CA THR A 448 7.33 -3.71 33.36
C THR A 448 8.36 -4.68 32.75
N THR A 449 7.88 -5.79 32.19
CA THR A 449 8.68 -6.82 31.53
C THR A 449 8.93 -6.54 30.04
N GLU A 450 8.37 -5.50 29.48
CA GLU A 450 8.39 -5.21 28.03
C GLU A 450 9.34 -4.06 27.69
N VAL A 451 9.94 -4.14 26.52
CA VAL A 451 10.57 -3.02 25.81
C VAL A 451 10.10 -3.01 24.37
N VAL A 452 9.75 -1.83 23.89
CA VAL A 452 9.51 -1.60 22.44
C VAL A 452 10.79 -1.10 21.82
N LEU A 453 11.23 -1.79 20.78
CA LEU A 453 12.39 -1.46 19.96
C LEU A 453 11.89 -1.01 18.59
N SER A 454 11.82 0.32 18.40
CA SER A 454 11.30 0.93 17.17
C SER A 454 12.46 1.38 16.30
N PHE A 455 12.47 0.91 15.06
CA PHE A 455 13.52 1.17 14.08
C PHE A 455 13.07 2.19 13.03
N TYR A 456 13.99 3.04 12.62
CA TYR A 456 13.91 3.84 11.41
C TYR A 456 15.15 3.60 10.57
N LEU A 457 14.98 3.21 9.32
CA LEU A 457 16.08 2.95 8.38
C LEU A 457 16.17 4.07 7.35
N GLY A 458 17.12 4.98 7.55
CA GLY A 458 17.43 6.06 6.61
C GLY A 458 18.64 5.74 5.73
N ASP A 459 18.73 6.39 4.58
CA ASP A 459 19.84 6.19 3.62
C ASP A 459 21.20 6.62 4.20
N ARG A 460 21.21 7.66 5.05
CA ARG A 460 22.44 8.19 5.64
C ARG A 460 22.61 7.74 7.07
N GLU A 461 21.54 7.79 7.83
CA GLU A 461 21.54 7.50 9.26
C GLU A 461 20.26 6.76 9.59
N SER A 462 20.37 5.71 10.37
CA SER A 462 19.24 4.98 10.91
C SER A 462 19.22 5.13 12.44
N TYR A 463 18.05 4.92 13.01
CA TYR A 463 17.83 5.15 14.43
C TYR A 463 17.06 4.00 15.06
N LEU A 464 17.33 3.78 16.34
CA LEU A 464 16.62 2.85 17.20
C LEU A 464 16.14 3.57 18.47
N TRP A 465 14.85 3.52 18.74
CA TRP A 465 14.26 3.92 20.01
C TRP A 465 14.00 2.69 20.87
N ALA A 466 14.53 2.69 22.08
CA ALA A 466 14.19 1.71 23.10
C ALA A 466 13.24 2.38 24.11
N VAL A 467 12.00 1.93 24.12
CA VAL A 467 10.92 2.51 24.94
C VAL A 467 10.45 1.48 25.96
N THR A 468 10.63 1.79 27.23
CA THR A 468 10.06 1.04 28.34
C THR A 468 8.93 1.84 28.99
N ARG A 469 8.30 1.28 30.00
CA ARG A 469 7.27 1.99 30.77
C ARG A 469 7.78 3.33 31.34
N ASP A 470 9.06 3.41 31.69
CA ASP A 470 9.61 4.52 32.44
C ASP A 470 10.66 5.32 31.65
N THR A 471 11.20 4.78 30.56
CA THR A 471 12.28 5.42 29.81
C THR A 471 12.05 5.40 28.29
N LEU A 472 12.62 6.40 27.62
CA LEU A 472 12.80 6.45 26.17
C LEU A 472 14.27 6.77 25.90
N LYS A 473 14.94 5.91 25.15
CA LYS A 473 16.33 6.10 24.72
C LYS A 473 16.42 6.01 23.21
N LEU A 474 17.08 6.99 22.62
CA LEU A 474 17.39 7.06 21.20
C LEU A 474 18.86 6.75 21.00
N GLN A 475 19.15 5.89 20.03
CA GLN A 475 20.52 5.64 19.54
C GLN A 475 20.57 5.64 18.03
N LYS A 476 21.75 5.96 17.50
CA LYS A 476 22.07 5.85 16.08
C LYS A 476 22.58 4.43 15.79
N ILE A 477 22.14 3.87 14.68
CA ILE A 477 22.62 2.61 14.13
C ILE A 477 23.11 2.82 12.69
N ALA A 478 23.65 1.77 12.04
CA ALA A 478 24.17 1.89 10.69
C ALA A 478 23.09 2.30 9.66
N ALA A 479 23.54 2.88 8.56
CA ALA A 479 22.68 3.24 7.44
C ALA A 479 21.98 2.01 6.84
N ALA A 480 20.81 2.22 6.22
CA ALA A 480 19.93 1.18 5.70
C ALA A 480 20.64 0.17 4.77
N GLU A 481 21.55 0.65 3.91
CA GLU A 481 22.28 -0.22 2.96
C GLU A 481 23.23 -1.20 3.66
N LYS A 482 23.94 -0.75 4.70
CA LYS A 482 24.81 -1.64 5.49
C LYS A 482 23.96 -2.70 6.21
N ILE A 483 22.87 -2.28 6.86
CA ILE A 483 21.95 -3.20 7.55
C ILE A 483 21.37 -4.21 6.56
N ARG A 484 21.01 -3.78 5.35
CA ARG A 484 20.51 -4.67 4.27
C ARG A 484 21.51 -5.77 3.93
N GLY A 485 22.78 -5.41 3.73
CA GLY A 485 23.82 -6.39 3.44
C GLY A 485 24.05 -7.39 4.57
N GLU A 486 24.02 -6.92 5.81
CA GLU A 486 24.23 -7.76 7.00
C GLU A 486 23.04 -8.69 7.26
N VAL A 487 21.79 -8.19 7.15
CA VAL A 487 20.58 -9.02 7.29
C VAL A 487 20.50 -10.08 6.22
N GLY A 488 20.68 -9.72 4.93
CA GLY A 488 20.63 -10.69 3.84
C GLY A 488 21.71 -11.78 3.96
N GLY A 489 22.95 -11.39 4.29
CA GLY A 489 24.02 -12.37 4.50
C GLY A 489 23.76 -13.29 5.70
N PHE A 490 23.19 -12.78 6.78
CA PHE A 490 22.82 -13.57 7.96
C PHE A 490 21.65 -14.51 7.69
N GLU A 491 20.58 -14.02 7.07
CA GLU A 491 19.43 -14.84 6.68
C GLU A 491 19.83 -16.01 5.79
N ASP A 492 20.57 -15.73 4.71
CA ASP A 492 21.10 -16.74 3.78
C ASP A 492 21.94 -17.80 4.50
N ALA A 493 22.79 -17.39 5.45
CA ALA A 493 23.64 -18.31 6.20
C ALA A 493 22.83 -19.19 7.15
N VAL A 494 21.83 -18.62 7.85
CA VAL A 494 20.93 -19.38 8.75
C VAL A 494 20.08 -20.36 7.95
N GLN A 495 19.46 -19.91 6.86
CA GLN A 495 18.61 -20.76 6.01
C GLN A 495 19.39 -21.94 5.43
N ALA A 496 20.62 -21.72 4.97
CA ALA A 496 21.47 -22.76 4.43
C ALA A 496 22.16 -23.61 5.51
N GLY A 497 22.02 -23.29 6.79
CA GLY A 497 22.67 -24.01 7.91
C GLY A 497 24.19 -23.86 7.91
N ARG A 498 24.73 -22.76 7.41
CA ARG A 498 26.17 -22.53 7.27
C ARG A 498 26.82 -22.08 8.60
N PRO A 499 28.06 -22.53 8.90
CA PRO A 499 28.74 -22.20 10.16
C PRO A 499 28.93 -20.68 10.39
N GLU A 500 29.14 -19.90 9.31
CA GLU A 500 29.33 -18.46 9.36
C GLU A 500 28.09 -17.70 9.89
N ALA A 501 26.92 -18.35 9.96
CA ALA A 501 25.73 -17.79 10.57
C ALA A 501 25.96 -17.31 12.02
N VAL A 502 26.85 -17.97 12.75
CA VAL A 502 27.16 -17.61 14.14
C VAL A 502 27.88 -16.25 14.21
N GLU A 503 28.90 -16.06 13.38
CA GLU A 503 29.67 -14.80 13.32
C GLU A 503 28.82 -13.65 12.76
N LEU A 504 28.05 -13.93 11.69
CA LEU A 504 27.15 -12.95 11.08
C LEU A 504 26.05 -12.52 12.08
N GLY A 505 25.49 -13.47 12.83
CA GLY A 505 24.49 -13.21 13.84
C GLY A 505 25.00 -12.39 15.04
N GLU A 506 26.23 -12.63 15.48
CA GLU A 506 26.88 -11.81 16.52
C GLU A 506 27.16 -10.41 16.04
N ARG A 507 27.67 -10.24 14.81
CA ARG A 507 27.95 -8.92 14.24
C ARG A 507 26.67 -8.11 14.07
N LEU A 508 25.60 -8.71 13.54
CA LEU A 508 24.31 -8.03 13.38
C LEU A 508 23.68 -7.69 14.75
N TYR A 509 23.82 -8.55 15.76
CA TYR A 509 23.38 -8.25 17.12
C TYR A 509 24.10 -7.03 17.69
N GLN A 510 25.42 -6.96 17.55
CA GLN A 510 26.22 -5.82 18.02
C GLN A 510 25.88 -4.54 17.27
N GLU A 511 25.64 -4.60 15.96
CA GLU A 511 25.27 -3.43 15.16
C GLU A 511 23.91 -2.84 15.58
N LEU A 512 22.93 -3.70 15.79
CA LEU A 512 21.58 -3.25 16.13
C LEU A 512 21.41 -2.93 17.61
N PHE A 513 21.99 -3.74 18.51
CA PHE A 513 21.67 -3.74 19.93
C PHE A 513 22.87 -3.52 20.86
N GLY A 514 24.09 -3.46 20.34
CA GLY A 514 25.31 -3.30 21.17
C GLY A 514 25.36 -2.04 22.03
N GLN A 515 24.59 -1.01 21.67
CA GLN A 515 24.49 0.24 22.43
C GLN A 515 23.21 0.33 23.29
N LEU A 516 22.40 -0.72 23.36
CA LEU A 516 21.20 -0.74 24.20
C LEU A 516 21.60 -0.62 25.69
N GLY A 517 20.88 0.22 26.40
CA GLY A 517 21.07 0.34 27.86
C GLY A 517 20.66 -0.94 28.58
N GLN A 518 21.32 -1.21 29.71
CA GLN A 518 21.10 -2.41 30.53
C GLN A 518 19.62 -2.62 30.90
N GLU A 519 18.87 -1.54 31.12
CA GLU A 519 17.45 -1.62 31.44
C GLU A 519 16.65 -2.25 30.30
N ALA A 520 16.89 -1.85 29.06
CA ALA A 520 16.22 -2.41 27.88
C ALA A 520 16.62 -3.87 27.63
N VAL A 521 17.93 -4.15 27.74
CA VAL A 521 18.46 -5.51 27.60
C VAL A 521 17.95 -6.47 28.70
N ALA A 522 17.65 -5.97 29.90
CA ALA A 522 17.11 -6.79 30.97
C ALA A 522 15.63 -7.18 30.81
N LYS A 523 14.90 -6.56 29.88
CA LYS A 523 13.48 -6.87 29.67
C LYS A 523 13.32 -8.22 28.95
N PRO A 524 12.58 -9.18 29.48
CA PRO A 524 12.42 -10.49 28.87
C PRO A 524 11.56 -10.50 27.60
N SER A 525 10.72 -9.49 27.39
CA SER A 525 9.84 -9.39 26.22
C SER A 525 10.24 -8.21 25.32
N TRP A 526 10.68 -8.52 24.10
CA TRP A 526 11.09 -7.56 23.10
C TRP A 526 10.02 -7.42 22.03
N LEU A 527 9.43 -6.24 21.94
CA LEU A 527 8.42 -5.86 20.95
C LEU A 527 9.11 -5.06 19.85
N LEU A 528 9.26 -5.65 18.66
CA LEU A 528 10.01 -5.06 17.55
C LEU A 528 9.07 -4.33 16.59
N SER A 529 9.20 -3.02 16.48
CA SER A 529 8.55 -2.20 15.49
C SER A 529 9.53 -1.98 14.34
N LEU A 530 9.43 -2.84 13.30
CA LEU A 530 10.43 -3.02 12.25
C LEU A 530 10.19 -2.15 11.01
N GLU A 531 11.24 -1.96 10.21
CA GLU A 531 11.20 -1.28 8.92
C GLU A 531 12.08 -1.97 7.89
N GLY A 532 11.64 -1.93 6.62
CA GLY A 532 12.42 -2.39 5.48
C GLY A 532 12.92 -3.83 5.62
N ILE A 533 14.20 -4.04 5.35
CA ILE A 533 14.85 -5.35 5.36
C ILE A 533 14.83 -6.06 6.73
N LEU A 534 14.63 -5.34 7.83
CA LEU A 534 14.58 -5.95 9.15
C LEU A 534 13.43 -6.96 9.32
N PHE A 535 12.38 -6.91 8.49
CA PHE A 535 11.34 -7.94 8.49
C PHE A 535 11.84 -9.32 8.06
N GLU A 536 12.96 -9.40 7.35
CA GLU A 536 13.59 -10.64 6.89
C GLU A 536 14.57 -11.21 7.93
N ALA A 537 14.95 -10.41 8.93
CA ALA A 537 15.92 -10.82 9.94
C ALA A 537 15.37 -11.93 10.86
N PRO A 538 16.03 -13.10 10.98
CA PRO A 538 15.66 -14.13 11.95
C PRO A 538 16.16 -13.75 13.35
N PHE A 539 15.51 -12.77 13.99
CA PHE A 539 15.96 -12.20 15.27
C PHE A 539 16.19 -13.25 16.36
N ALA A 540 15.35 -14.29 16.43
CA ALA A 540 15.49 -15.36 17.42
C ALA A 540 16.89 -16.03 17.37
N ALA A 541 17.49 -16.10 16.19
CA ALA A 541 18.80 -16.74 15.93
C ALA A 541 19.99 -15.77 16.03
N LEU A 542 19.80 -14.50 16.36
CA LEU A 542 20.90 -13.58 16.63
C LEU A 542 21.74 -14.11 17.80
N VAL A 543 23.05 -13.97 17.68
CA VAL A 543 24.00 -14.47 18.66
C VAL A 543 24.37 -13.37 19.65
N THR A 544 24.05 -13.59 20.92
CA THR A 544 24.29 -12.63 21.99
C THR A 544 25.66 -12.83 22.65
N GLU A 545 26.18 -14.06 22.65
CA GLU A 545 27.46 -14.40 23.28
C GLU A 545 28.02 -15.72 22.71
N GLN A 546 29.33 -15.78 22.57
CA GLN A 546 30.09 -17.01 22.33
C GLN A 546 31.08 -17.24 23.47
N LYS A 547 30.97 -18.34 24.19
CA LYS A 547 31.86 -18.65 25.30
C LYS A 547 32.13 -20.15 25.40
N GLY A 548 33.42 -20.51 25.37
CA GLY A 548 33.83 -21.90 25.54
C GLY A 548 33.27 -22.86 24.51
N GLY A 549 33.05 -22.42 23.27
CA GLY A 549 32.45 -23.21 22.19
C GLY A 549 30.90 -23.32 22.26
N LYS A 550 30.26 -22.69 23.27
CA LYS A 550 28.80 -22.63 23.36
C LYS A 550 28.28 -21.28 22.79
N VAL A 551 27.33 -21.38 21.91
CA VAL A 551 26.62 -20.23 21.32
C VAL A 551 25.35 -19.94 22.10
N SER A 552 25.13 -18.68 22.47
CA SER A 552 23.89 -18.20 23.09
C SER A 552 23.10 -17.36 22.09
N TYR A 553 21.92 -17.80 21.79
CA TYR A 553 21.03 -17.08 20.87
C TYR A 553 20.12 -16.09 21.63
N LEU A 554 19.61 -15.08 20.92
CA LEU A 554 18.69 -14.08 21.49
C LEU A 554 17.46 -14.75 22.12
N VAL A 555 16.91 -15.77 21.48
CA VAL A 555 15.76 -16.55 21.96
C VAL A 555 15.99 -17.20 23.33
N SER A 556 17.25 -17.43 23.72
CA SER A 556 17.56 -18.01 25.02
C SER A 556 17.15 -17.10 26.19
N LYS A 557 17.13 -15.78 25.97
CA LYS A 557 16.87 -14.78 27.00
C LYS A 557 15.57 -13.97 26.79
N HIS A 558 15.16 -13.81 25.53
CA HIS A 558 14.08 -12.87 25.18
C HIS A 558 13.03 -13.54 24.32
N SER A 559 11.75 -13.31 24.64
CA SER A 559 10.69 -13.52 23.69
C SER A 559 10.68 -12.34 22.70
N VAL A 560 10.54 -12.64 21.41
CA VAL A 560 10.58 -11.66 20.34
C VAL A 560 9.24 -11.65 19.60
N GLN A 561 8.62 -10.48 19.51
CA GLN A 561 7.37 -10.29 18.79
C GLN A 561 7.50 -9.10 17.85
N THR A 562 7.27 -9.30 16.58
CA THR A 562 7.13 -8.19 15.63
C THR A 562 5.77 -7.53 15.82
N ILE A 563 5.74 -6.22 15.97
CA ILE A 563 4.51 -5.43 16.08
C ILE A 563 4.31 -4.59 14.82
N PRO A 564 3.07 -4.41 14.34
CA PRO A 564 2.81 -3.58 13.16
C PRO A 564 3.08 -2.08 13.40
N GLY A 565 3.18 -1.69 14.65
CA GLY A 565 3.50 -0.36 15.13
C GLY A 565 3.15 -0.24 16.62
N ALA A 566 3.87 0.60 17.34
CA ALA A 566 3.66 0.80 18.78
C ALA A 566 2.23 1.26 19.10
N LEU A 567 1.66 2.13 18.25
CA LEU A 567 0.29 2.65 18.41
C LEU A 567 -0.82 1.61 18.16
N LEU A 568 -0.46 0.39 17.74
CA LEU A 568 -1.39 -0.73 17.49
C LEU A 568 -1.33 -1.81 18.58
N LEU A 569 -0.54 -1.59 19.63
CA LEU A 569 -0.49 -2.50 20.75
C LEU A 569 -1.83 -2.55 21.50
N SER A 570 -2.26 -3.76 21.83
CA SER A 570 -3.48 -4.00 22.60
C SER A 570 -3.27 -5.17 23.57
N THR A 571 -4.03 -5.21 24.65
CA THR A 571 -4.06 -6.38 25.54
C THR A 571 -5.02 -7.41 24.96
N ARG A 572 -4.56 -8.66 24.86
CA ARG A 572 -5.44 -9.77 24.50
C ARG A 572 -6.38 -10.03 25.67
N PRO A 573 -7.71 -10.12 25.44
CA PRO A 573 -8.61 -10.69 26.44
C PRO A 573 -8.18 -12.12 26.73
N ASP A 574 -8.20 -12.51 27.98
CA ASP A 574 -7.93 -13.89 28.37
C ASP A 574 -9.12 -14.77 27.92
N ALA A 575 -9.01 -15.36 26.74
CA ALA A 575 -10.10 -16.09 26.09
C ALA A 575 -10.16 -17.55 26.48
N GLY A 576 -9.24 -18.02 27.33
CA GLY A 576 -9.15 -19.44 27.70
C GLY A 576 -8.89 -20.38 26.51
N ILE A 577 -9.08 -21.67 26.68
CA ILE A 577 -8.96 -22.68 25.61
C ILE A 577 -10.25 -22.69 24.78
N GLY A 578 -10.24 -21.94 23.69
CA GLY A 578 -11.38 -21.83 22.76
C GLY A 578 -11.27 -22.80 21.59
N ARG A 579 -12.19 -22.65 20.62
CA ARG A 579 -12.32 -23.48 19.41
C ARG A 579 -11.05 -23.47 18.57
N PHE A 580 -10.64 -24.67 18.09
CA PHE A 580 -9.55 -24.88 17.14
C PHE A 580 -10.12 -25.20 15.75
N LEU A 581 -9.74 -24.41 14.74
CA LEU A 581 -10.04 -24.65 13.32
C LEU A 581 -8.73 -24.88 12.59
N GLY A 582 -8.55 -26.08 12.03
CA GLY A 582 -7.37 -26.46 11.25
C GLY A 582 -7.71 -26.81 9.80
N VAL A 583 -6.82 -26.44 8.87
CA VAL A 583 -6.89 -26.82 7.45
C VAL A 583 -5.57 -27.42 7.02
N GLY A 584 -5.57 -28.67 6.50
CA GLY A 584 -4.36 -29.34 6.02
C GLY A 584 -4.63 -30.51 5.10
N ASP A 585 -3.57 -31.01 4.47
CA ASP A 585 -3.58 -32.10 3.49
C ASP A 585 -4.73 -31.99 2.43
N PRO A 586 -4.94 -30.79 1.83
CA PRO A 586 -5.97 -30.62 0.82
C PRO A 586 -5.73 -31.51 -0.41
N ILE A 587 -6.79 -31.81 -1.14
CA ILE A 587 -6.69 -32.46 -2.46
C ILE A 587 -6.46 -31.37 -3.51
N TYR A 588 -5.22 -31.14 -3.91
CA TYR A 588 -4.85 -30.05 -4.82
C TYR A 588 -5.05 -30.35 -6.31
N ASN A 589 -5.14 -31.62 -6.70
CA ASN A 589 -5.31 -32.01 -8.09
C ASN A 589 -6.15 -33.27 -8.24
N ALA A 590 -6.72 -33.46 -9.43
CA ALA A 590 -7.60 -34.57 -9.74
C ALA A 590 -6.88 -35.94 -9.87
N ALA A 591 -5.55 -35.95 -9.86
CA ALA A 591 -4.76 -37.19 -9.86
C ALA A 591 -4.59 -37.78 -8.43
N ASP A 592 -4.96 -37.03 -7.41
CA ASP A 592 -4.99 -37.57 -6.04
C ASP A 592 -6.04 -38.66 -5.94
N PRO A 593 -5.65 -39.88 -5.50
CA PRO A 593 -6.60 -41.01 -5.41
C PRO A 593 -7.87 -40.73 -4.60
N ARG A 594 -7.74 -39.85 -3.58
CA ARG A 594 -8.87 -39.47 -2.72
C ARG A 594 -9.96 -38.66 -3.45
N TRP A 595 -9.63 -38.04 -4.59
CA TRP A 595 -10.59 -37.28 -5.42
C TRP A 595 -11.54 -38.21 -6.18
N GLY A 596 -11.05 -39.37 -6.63
CA GLY A 596 -11.79 -40.36 -7.42
C GLY A 596 -12.89 -41.13 -6.66
N GLU A 597 -12.80 -41.20 -5.35
CA GLU A 597 -13.82 -41.85 -4.52
C GLU A 597 -15.16 -41.11 -4.49
N GLN A 598 -15.19 -39.84 -4.90
CA GLN A 598 -16.38 -38.98 -4.91
C GLN A 598 -17.06 -38.83 -6.29
N LYS A 599 -16.39 -39.13 -7.40
CA LYS A 599 -16.96 -39.05 -8.76
C LYS A 599 -16.42 -40.17 -9.62
N LYS A 600 -17.33 -41.04 -10.13
CA LYS A 600 -16.96 -41.97 -11.20
C LYS A 600 -16.54 -41.17 -12.45
N PRO A 601 -15.39 -41.44 -13.09
CA PRO A 601 -14.92 -40.66 -14.22
C PRO A 601 -15.77 -40.90 -15.45
N ALA A 602 -16.30 -39.85 -16.03
CA ALA A 602 -16.70 -39.84 -17.43
C ALA A 602 -15.44 -39.60 -18.28
N SER A 603 -14.99 -40.60 -18.99
CA SER A 603 -14.00 -40.60 -20.08
C SER A 603 -12.57 -41.04 -19.73
N PHE A 604 -12.22 -42.16 -20.33
CA PHE A 604 -10.96 -42.95 -20.30
C PHE A 604 -9.85 -42.38 -21.21
N LEU A 605 -9.96 -41.15 -21.70
CA LEU A 605 -9.13 -40.66 -22.83
C LEU A 605 -7.95 -39.74 -22.50
N ASN A 606 -7.59 -39.53 -21.20
CA ASN A 606 -6.49 -38.64 -20.83
C ASN A 606 -5.32 -39.34 -20.11
N LEU A 607 -4.96 -40.57 -20.50
CA LEU A 607 -3.94 -41.39 -19.82
C LEU A 607 -2.48 -41.17 -20.31
N PHE A 608 -2.22 -40.23 -21.19
CA PHE A 608 -0.87 -39.99 -21.73
C PHE A 608 -0.45 -38.55 -21.66
N HIS A 609 -0.10 -38.07 -20.47
CA HIS A 609 0.76 -36.88 -20.34
C HIS A 609 1.85 -37.18 -19.32
N THR A 610 3.06 -37.38 -19.82
CA THR A 610 4.30 -37.46 -19.05
C THR A 610 4.58 -36.12 -18.36
N PRO A 611 5.07 -36.13 -17.09
CA PRO A 611 5.43 -34.89 -16.42
C PRO A 611 6.75 -34.35 -17.00
N THR A 612 6.70 -33.25 -17.69
CA THR A 612 7.87 -32.43 -18.04
C THR A 612 8.21 -31.50 -16.86
N THR A 613 9.38 -31.72 -16.30
CA THR A 613 10.07 -30.87 -15.35
C THR A 613 10.37 -29.50 -15.93
N ALA A 614 10.22 -28.46 -15.12
CA ALA A 614 10.68 -27.06 -15.23
C ALA A 614 9.79 -26.07 -15.98
N GLY A 615 9.22 -25.14 -15.18
CA GLY A 615 9.01 -23.75 -15.58
C GLY A 615 7.74 -23.47 -16.34
N THR A 616 6.58 -23.56 -15.69
CA THR A 616 5.42 -22.69 -15.96
C THR A 616 4.41 -22.84 -14.81
N ALA A 617 4.04 -21.74 -14.19
CA ALA A 617 2.89 -21.63 -13.27
C ALA A 617 1.58 -21.71 -14.08
N GLN A 618 1.37 -22.81 -14.77
CA GLN A 618 0.16 -23.09 -15.54
C GLN A 618 -0.58 -24.26 -14.90
N THR A 619 -1.82 -24.03 -14.44
CA THR A 619 -2.76 -24.99 -13.87
C THR A 619 -2.12 -25.87 -12.78
N GLY A 620 -2.11 -25.31 -11.54
CA GLY A 620 -1.34 -25.81 -10.42
C GLY A 620 -1.63 -27.25 -10.03
N GLN A 621 -0.74 -28.14 -10.41
CA GLN A 621 -0.61 -29.43 -9.74
C GLN A 621 0.39 -29.24 -8.58
N TYR A 622 -0.15 -28.86 -7.40
CA TYR A 622 0.67 -28.79 -6.19
C TYR A 622 0.83 -30.18 -5.60
N GLY A 623 2.04 -30.45 -5.05
CA GLY A 623 2.32 -31.69 -4.34
C GLY A 623 1.45 -31.81 -3.09
N ARG A 624 1.10 -33.03 -2.72
CA ARG A 624 0.41 -33.31 -1.46
C ARG A 624 1.31 -33.01 -0.25
N LEU A 625 0.75 -32.37 0.76
CA LEU A 625 1.41 -32.09 2.05
C LEU A 625 1.00 -33.17 3.08
N VAL A 626 1.67 -34.30 3.04
CA VAL A 626 1.31 -35.46 3.90
C VAL A 626 1.55 -35.16 5.39
N GLY A 627 2.63 -34.41 5.70
CA GLY A 627 2.98 -34.07 7.09
C GLY A 627 1.98 -33.12 7.73
N SER A 628 1.27 -32.31 6.95
CA SER A 628 0.35 -31.30 7.47
C SER A 628 -0.89 -31.89 8.17
N SER A 629 -1.34 -33.09 7.80
CA SER A 629 -2.41 -33.79 8.53
C SER A 629 -1.97 -34.20 9.96
N GLU A 630 -0.77 -34.71 10.12
CA GLU A 630 -0.19 -35.09 11.42
C GLU A 630 0.07 -33.84 12.27
N GLU A 631 0.59 -32.79 11.66
CA GLU A 631 0.78 -31.49 12.28
C GLU A 631 -0.51 -30.95 12.89
N LEU A 632 -1.62 -30.95 12.14
CA LEU A 632 -2.91 -30.48 12.63
C LEU A 632 -3.44 -31.30 13.82
N LYS A 633 -3.41 -32.60 13.70
CA LYS A 633 -3.90 -33.53 14.78
C LYS A 633 -3.12 -33.33 16.05
N THR A 634 -1.80 -33.29 15.94
CA THR A 634 -0.90 -33.08 17.07
C THR A 634 -1.08 -31.69 17.67
N SER A 635 -1.20 -30.65 16.86
CA SER A 635 -1.46 -29.27 17.28
C SER A 635 -2.78 -29.14 18.04
N ALA A 636 -3.86 -29.69 17.50
CA ALA A 636 -5.18 -29.68 18.12
C ALA A 636 -5.22 -30.46 19.46
N ALA A 637 -4.58 -31.61 19.51
CA ALA A 637 -4.46 -32.43 20.74
C ALA A 637 -3.72 -31.68 21.86
N ASN A 638 -2.60 -31.00 21.52
CA ASN A 638 -1.83 -30.22 22.48
C ASN A 638 -2.54 -28.93 22.91
N TRP A 639 -3.34 -28.29 22.04
CA TRP A 639 -4.19 -27.18 22.42
C TRP A 639 -5.27 -27.62 23.41
N GLY A 640 -5.79 -28.84 23.26
CA GLY A 640 -6.72 -29.46 24.22
C GLY A 640 -8.14 -28.89 24.18
N SER A 641 -8.56 -28.29 23.07
CA SER A 641 -9.94 -27.78 22.91
C SER A 641 -10.94 -28.95 22.78
N GLN A 642 -12.07 -28.84 23.47
CA GLN A 642 -13.21 -29.75 23.27
C GLN A 642 -13.95 -29.48 21.96
N SER A 643 -13.79 -28.30 21.36
CA SER A 643 -14.38 -27.90 20.09
C SER A 643 -13.29 -27.75 19.03
N THR A 644 -12.97 -28.88 18.37
CA THR A 644 -11.95 -28.94 17.31
C THR A 644 -12.60 -29.33 16.00
N ILE A 645 -12.26 -28.55 14.95
CA ILE A 645 -12.65 -28.82 13.55
C ILE A 645 -11.38 -28.91 12.73
N LEU A 646 -11.14 -30.06 12.09
CA LEU A 646 -10.06 -30.27 11.13
C LEU A 646 -10.64 -30.49 9.76
N LEU A 647 -10.33 -29.59 8.83
CA LEU A 647 -10.68 -29.67 7.42
C LEU A 647 -9.51 -30.31 6.67
N GLU A 648 -9.64 -31.60 6.35
CA GLU A 648 -8.63 -32.40 5.68
C GLU A 648 -9.16 -33.00 4.39
N GLY A 649 -8.30 -33.32 3.44
CA GLY A 649 -8.64 -33.97 2.19
C GLY A 649 -9.70 -33.19 1.39
N ALA A 650 -10.85 -33.82 1.15
CA ALA A 650 -11.97 -33.22 0.41
C ALA A 650 -12.72 -32.13 1.21
N ALA A 651 -12.58 -32.10 2.53
CA ALA A 651 -13.16 -31.06 3.39
C ALA A 651 -12.29 -29.80 3.45
N ALA A 652 -11.02 -29.88 3.07
CA ALA A 652 -10.09 -28.75 3.07
C ALA A 652 -10.36 -27.77 1.91
N ARG A 653 -11.61 -27.32 1.77
CA ARG A 653 -12.09 -26.41 0.75
C ARG A 653 -12.29 -25.00 1.31
N ARG A 654 -12.20 -24.02 0.41
CA ARG A 654 -12.35 -22.61 0.75
C ARG A 654 -13.72 -22.28 1.37
N ASP A 655 -14.80 -22.75 0.75
CA ASP A 655 -16.17 -22.52 1.22
C ASP A 655 -16.43 -23.09 2.61
N MET A 656 -15.94 -24.32 2.87
CA MET A 656 -16.01 -24.95 4.20
C MET A 656 -15.24 -24.15 5.23
N PHE A 657 -14.02 -23.73 4.91
CA PHE A 657 -13.20 -22.92 5.80
C PHE A 657 -13.87 -21.59 6.15
N VAL A 658 -14.34 -20.84 5.13
CA VAL A 658 -15.00 -19.56 5.36
C VAL A 658 -16.28 -19.71 6.18
N GLY A 659 -17.04 -20.79 5.93
CA GLY A 659 -18.23 -21.12 6.73
C GLY A 659 -17.91 -21.35 8.21
N GLU A 660 -16.82 -22.07 8.52
CA GLU A 660 -16.42 -22.36 9.89
C GLU A 660 -15.87 -21.16 10.65
N LEU A 661 -15.35 -20.14 9.94
CA LEU A 661 -14.94 -18.90 10.60
C LEU A 661 -16.10 -18.17 11.30
N ALA A 662 -17.32 -18.30 10.80
CA ALA A 662 -18.52 -17.72 11.43
C ALA A 662 -18.77 -18.24 12.85
N ASN A 663 -18.22 -19.40 13.18
CA ASN A 663 -18.33 -20.03 14.50
C ASN A 663 -17.32 -19.47 15.54
N GLY A 664 -16.56 -18.43 15.20
CA GLY A 664 -15.67 -17.70 16.08
C GLY A 664 -14.50 -18.53 16.65
N PRO A 665 -13.63 -19.12 15.80
CA PRO A 665 -12.49 -19.90 16.31
C PRO A 665 -11.52 -18.99 17.07
N SER A 666 -10.97 -19.50 18.18
CA SER A 666 -9.88 -18.85 18.91
C SER A 666 -8.52 -19.11 18.26
N ILE A 667 -8.40 -20.25 17.58
CA ILE A 667 -7.21 -20.66 16.82
C ILE A 667 -7.64 -20.98 15.40
N VAL A 668 -6.92 -20.42 14.42
CA VAL A 668 -6.96 -20.79 13.00
C VAL A 668 -5.58 -21.31 12.62
N HIS A 669 -5.47 -22.57 12.22
CA HIS A 669 -4.20 -23.18 11.79
C HIS A 669 -4.29 -23.60 10.31
N LEU A 670 -3.47 -23.00 9.47
CA LEU A 670 -3.42 -23.23 8.01
C LEU A 670 -2.11 -23.92 7.64
N ALA A 671 -2.14 -25.26 7.51
CA ALA A 671 -1.03 -26.08 7.05
C ALA A 671 -1.22 -26.42 5.56
N THR A 672 -1.14 -25.40 4.70
CA THR A 672 -1.41 -25.47 3.25
C THR A 672 -0.34 -24.76 2.45
N HIS A 673 -0.28 -24.98 1.13
CA HIS A 673 0.62 -24.20 0.27
C HIS A 673 0.28 -22.71 0.26
N VAL A 674 1.31 -21.88 0.36
CA VAL A 674 1.23 -20.45 0.02
C VAL A 674 2.11 -20.19 -1.20
N ILE A 675 1.53 -19.52 -2.19
CA ILE A 675 2.10 -19.39 -3.54
C ILE A 675 2.31 -17.92 -3.83
N TYR A 676 3.52 -17.55 -4.23
CA TYR A 676 3.85 -16.24 -4.74
C TYR A 676 4.24 -16.36 -6.22
N PRO A 677 3.37 -15.97 -7.17
CA PRO A 677 3.69 -16.01 -8.59
C PRO A 677 4.86 -15.06 -8.92
N LEU A 678 5.77 -15.51 -9.78
CA LEU A 678 6.91 -14.70 -10.24
C LEU A 678 6.45 -13.34 -10.78
N GLY A 679 7.04 -12.27 -10.27
CA GLY A 679 6.73 -10.88 -10.68
C GLY A 679 5.42 -10.32 -10.12
N LYS A 680 4.72 -11.03 -9.22
CA LYS A 680 3.52 -10.53 -8.53
C LYS A 680 3.75 -10.43 -7.04
N GLN A 681 3.36 -9.29 -6.46
CA GLN A 681 3.46 -9.03 -5.02
C GLN A 681 2.33 -9.69 -4.19
N GLN A 682 1.39 -10.37 -4.84
CA GLN A 682 0.21 -10.95 -4.21
C GLN A 682 0.38 -12.45 -4.03
N GLY A 683 0.34 -12.90 -2.77
CA GLY A 683 0.33 -14.31 -2.41
C GLY A 683 -1.07 -14.93 -2.46
N TYR A 684 -1.11 -16.25 -2.54
CA TYR A 684 -2.32 -17.07 -2.57
C TYR A 684 -2.21 -18.22 -1.58
N ILE A 685 -3.18 -18.38 -0.67
CA ILE A 685 -3.32 -19.57 0.18
C ILE A 685 -4.12 -20.60 -0.64
N ALA A 686 -3.53 -21.78 -0.88
CA ALA A 686 -4.15 -22.82 -1.69
C ALA A 686 -5.06 -23.72 -0.82
N PHE A 687 -6.28 -23.95 -1.33
CA PHE A 687 -7.23 -24.92 -0.80
C PHE A 687 -7.39 -26.12 -1.74
N GLY A 688 -8.14 -27.11 -1.32
CA GLY A 688 -8.49 -28.26 -2.15
C GLY A 688 -9.34 -27.90 -3.35
N LEU A 689 -9.60 -28.89 -4.21
CA LEU A 689 -10.48 -28.72 -5.35
C LEU A 689 -11.92 -28.43 -4.91
N GLY A 690 -12.50 -27.40 -5.49
CA GLY A 690 -13.92 -27.10 -5.34
C GLY A 690 -14.81 -28.15 -6.03
N PRO A 691 -16.15 -28.01 -5.91
CA PRO A 691 -17.12 -28.98 -6.47
C PRO A 691 -16.97 -29.21 -7.98
N GLU A 692 -16.45 -28.19 -8.70
CA GLU A 692 -16.20 -28.22 -10.14
C GLU A 692 -14.84 -28.83 -10.52
N GLY A 693 -14.04 -29.31 -9.56
CA GLY A 693 -12.69 -29.84 -9.77
C GLY A 693 -11.64 -28.77 -10.10
N ARG A 694 -11.88 -27.52 -9.73
CA ARG A 694 -10.93 -26.39 -9.89
C ARG A 694 -10.26 -26.07 -8.58
N SER A 695 -8.97 -25.71 -8.62
CA SER A 695 -8.22 -25.23 -7.46
C SER A 695 -8.83 -23.95 -6.90
N GLU A 696 -8.97 -23.87 -5.58
CA GLU A 696 -9.49 -22.72 -4.86
C GLU A 696 -8.38 -22.00 -4.08
N PHE A 697 -8.48 -20.69 -4.00
CA PHE A 697 -7.45 -19.86 -3.33
C PHE A 697 -8.09 -18.75 -2.48
N LEU A 698 -7.36 -18.30 -1.46
CA LEU A 698 -7.58 -17.00 -0.79
C LEU A 698 -6.42 -16.08 -1.11
N THR A 699 -6.75 -14.88 -1.55
CA THR A 699 -5.80 -13.77 -1.73
C THR A 699 -5.61 -13.00 -0.43
N THR A 700 -4.61 -12.12 -0.35
CA THR A 700 -4.45 -11.19 0.77
C THR A 700 -5.69 -10.29 0.94
N THR A 701 -6.34 -9.88 -0.16
CA THR A 701 -7.58 -9.11 -0.13
C THR A 701 -8.76 -9.93 0.40
N ASP A 702 -8.84 -11.21 0.02
CA ASP A 702 -9.84 -12.11 0.57
C ASP A 702 -9.70 -12.22 2.09
N VAL A 703 -8.49 -12.50 2.56
CA VAL A 703 -8.19 -12.63 3.99
C VAL A 703 -8.54 -11.36 4.75
N ALA A 704 -8.15 -10.19 4.23
CA ALA A 704 -8.44 -8.90 4.87
C ALA A 704 -9.96 -8.62 5.04
N SER A 705 -10.80 -9.26 4.24
CA SER A 705 -12.28 -9.14 4.33
C SER A 705 -12.96 -10.19 5.20
N LEU A 706 -12.20 -11.20 5.68
CA LEU A 706 -12.72 -12.17 6.65
C LEU A 706 -12.90 -11.50 8.03
N ARG A 707 -13.58 -12.20 8.93
CA ARG A 707 -13.73 -11.77 10.32
C ARG A 707 -13.24 -12.87 11.25
N VAL A 708 -12.14 -12.58 11.94
CA VAL A 708 -11.53 -13.47 12.94
C VAL A 708 -11.18 -12.69 14.22
N PRO A 709 -12.17 -12.05 14.87
CA PRO A 709 -11.93 -11.13 15.96
C PRO A 709 -11.22 -11.81 17.13
N GLY A 710 -10.00 -11.36 17.44
CA GLY A 710 -9.19 -11.87 18.54
C GLY A 710 -8.56 -13.25 18.31
N ALA A 711 -8.80 -13.92 17.17
CA ALA A 711 -8.21 -15.22 16.88
C ALA A 711 -6.68 -15.13 16.75
N PHE A 712 -6.00 -16.19 17.18
CA PHE A 712 -4.61 -16.45 16.82
C PHE A 712 -4.57 -17.23 15.51
N VAL A 713 -3.77 -16.79 14.54
CA VAL A 713 -3.65 -17.43 13.24
C VAL A 713 -2.24 -18.00 13.07
N ALA A 714 -2.13 -19.31 12.83
CA ALA A 714 -0.88 -19.96 12.43
C ALA A 714 -0.92 -20.30 10.95
N MET A 715 0.08 -19.83 10.21
CA MET A 715 0.29 -20.17 8.80
C MET A 715 1.64 -20.87 8.67
N THR A 716 1.62 -22.15 8.38
CA THR A 716 2.81 -23.00 8.36
C THR A 716 3.30 -23.33 6.95
N GLY A 717 2.65 -22.77 5.92
CA GLY A 717 3.06 -22.86 4.53
C GLY A 717 4.35 -22.09 4.23
N CYS A 718 4.92 -22.34 3.06
CA CYS A 718 6.20 -21.76 2.65
C CYS A 718 6.16 -20.23 2.56
N GLY A 719 7.04 -19.55 3.30
CA GLY A 719 7.21 -18.10 3.19
C GLY A 719 5.98 -17.27 3.56
N THR A 720 5.15 -17.73 4.50
CA THR A 720 3.89 -17.07 4.88
C THR A 720 4.08 -15.69 5.53
N GLY A 721 5.26 -15.44 6.12
CA GLY A 721 5.65 -14.17 6.71
C GLY A 721 6.25 -13.19 5.71
N THR A 722 6.50 -13.61 4.46
CA THR A 722 7.05 -12.72 3.43
C THR A 722 5.99 -11.76 2.89
N GLY A 723 6.41 -10.59 2.49
CA GLY A 723 5.56 -9.55 1.94
C GLY A 723 6.42 -8.45 1.34
N ASP A 724 5.80 -7.39 0.82
CA ASP A 724 6.52 -6.22 0.32
C ASP A 724 6.87 -5.30 1.51
N PRO A 725 8.16 -5.20 1.91
CA PRO A 725 8.59 -4.35 3.01
C PRO A 725 8.66 -2.90 2.52
N ARG A 726 7.60 -2.12 2.72
CA ARG A 726 7.56 -0.71 2.31
C ARG A 726 7.89 0.22 3.47
N PRO A 727 8.74 1.25 3.25
CA PRO A 727 8.99 2.27 4.24
C PRO A 727 7.67 2.90 4.72
N GLY A 728 7.47 2.95 6.05
CA GLY A 728 6.28 3.49 6.66
C GLY A 728 5.02 2.61 6.62
N ALA A 729 4.85 1.76 5.59
CA ALA A 729 3.68 0.89 5.46
C ALA A 729 3.82 -0.46 6.18
N GLY A 730 5.04 -0.84 6.57
CA GLY A 730 5.35 -2.13 7.17
C GLY A 730 5.34 -3.28 6.15
N LEU A 731 5.24 -4.52 6.63
CA LEU A 731 5.18 -5.70 5.79
C LEU A 731 3.76 -5.88 5.22
N ILE A 732 3.61 -5.76 3.90
CA ILE A 732 2.34 -5.96 3.20
C ILE A 732 2.27 -7.41 2.72
N GLY A 733 1.42 -8.20 3.36
CA GLY A 733 1.24 -9.60 3.04
C GLY A 733 0.11 -10.22 3.85
N PHE A 734 0.14 -11.55 4.02
CA PHE A 734 -0.90 -12.27 4.77
C PHE A 734 -0.94 -11.88 6.25
N THR A 735 0.20 -11.61 6.88
CA THR A 735 0.24 -11.18 8.28
C THR A 735 -0.59 -9.92 8.51
N ARG A 736 -0.44 -8.92 7.63
CA ARG A 736 -1.26 -7.70 7.66
C ARG A 736 -2.72 -7.98 7.33
N ALA A 737 -2.99 -8.82 6.33
CA ALA A 737 -4.35 -9.16 5.93
C ALA A 737 -5.13 -9.82 7.08
N TRP A 738 -4.52 -10.75 7.81
CA TRP A 738 -5.12 -11.36 9.00
C TRP A 738 -5.35 -10.37 10.13
N GLN A 739 -4.43 -9.44 10.34
CA GLN A 739 -4.62 -8.36 11.33
C GLN A 739 -5.79 -7.45 10.95
N MET A 740 -5.98 -7.14 9.66
CA MET A 740 -7.15 -6.40 9.16
C MET A 740 -8.44 -7.20 9.38
N ALA A 741 -8.40 -8.52 9.23
CA ALA A 741 -9.51 -9.42 9.56
C ALA A 741 -9.83 -9.51 11.06
N GLY A 742 -8.99 -8.90 11.92
CA GLY A 742 -9.20 -8.88 13.38
C GLY A 742 -8.35 -9.88 14.16
N ALA A 743 -7.42 -10.59 13.53
CA ALA A 743 -6.51 -11.50 14.24
C ALA A 743 -5.70 -10.76 15.31
N SER A 744 -5.57 -11.37 16.49
CA SER A 744 -4.79 -10.84 17.61
C SER A 744 -3.29 -10.91 17.34
N ALA A 745 -2.84 -12.04 16.80
CA ALA A 745 -1.48 -12.29 16.36
C ALA A 745 -1.45 -13.36 15.27
N VAL A 746 -0.38 -13.35 14.48
CA VAL A 746 -0.14 -14.27 13.36
C VAL A 746 1.23 -14.91 13.55
N LEU A 747 1.30 -16.23 13.56
CA LEU A 747 2.54 -16.99 13.40
C LEU A 747 2.72 -17.26 11.91
N ALA A 748 3.89 -16.93 11.39
CA ALA A 748 4.24 -17.10 9.99
C ALA A 748 5.71 -17.49 9.83
N THR A 749 6.11 -17.94 8.64
CA THR A 749 7.48 -18.36 8.32
C THR A 749 8.17 -17.37 7.40
N SER A 750 9.44 -17.03 7.66
CA SER A 750 10.24 -16.11 6.82
C SER A 750 10.71 -16.78 5.52
N TRP A 751 10.96 -18.08 5.53
CA TRP A 751 11.38 -18.87 4.35
C TRP A 751 10.65 -20.21 4.29
N PRO A 752 10.72 -20.91 3.13
CA PRO A 752 10.10 -22.23 2.97
C PRO A 752 10.63 -23.25 4.00
N VAL A 753 9.71 -23.87 4.71
CA VAL A 753 10.00 -24.95 5.65
C VAL A 753 9.62 -26.29 5.04
N ARG A 754 10.31 -27.37 5.47
CA ARG A 754 9.99 -28.72 4.99
C ARG A 754 8.65 -29.19 5.55
N ASP A 755 7.88 -29.92 4.75
CA ASP A 755 6.67 -30.62 5.22
C ASP A 755 7.10 -31.67 6.25
N SER A 756 7.04 -31.29 7.52
CA SER A 756 7.40 -32.11 8.66
C SER A 756 6.15 -32.45 9.49
N ARG A 757 6.29 -33.31 10.49
CA ARG A 757 5.17 -33.67 11.36
C ARG A 757 4.76 -32.59 12.36
N GLY A 758 5.35 -31.40 12.25
CA GLY A 758 4.97 -30.24 13.07
C GLY A 758 5.41 -30.31 14.53
N ASP A 759 6.55 -30.93 14.83
CA ASP A 759 7.03 -31.11 16.24
C ASP A 759 7.11 -29.78 17.00
N ILE A 760 7.51 -28.67 16.34
CA ILE A 760 7.55 -27.35 16.95
C ILE A 760 6.14 -26.86 17.33
N PHE A 761 5.12 -27.20 16.55
CA PHE A 761 3.73 -26.81 16.84
C PHE A 761 3.13 -27.61 18.00
N ALA A 762 3.52 -28.87 18.14
CA ALA A 762 3.13 -29.65 19.32
C ALA A 762 3.59 -28.94 20.61
N SER A 763 4.86 -28.56 20.67
CA SER A 763 5.42 -27.79 21.78
C SER A 763 4.76 -26.40 21.90
N PHE A 764 4.59 -25.68 20.78
CA PHE A 764 3.99 -24.35 20.76
C PHE A 764 2.58 -24.31 21.35
N TYR A 765 1.69 -25.19 20.90
CA TYR A 765 0.31 -25.22 21.42
C TYR A 765 0.21 -25.66 22.88
N ASN A 766 1.13 -26.52 23.32
CA ASN A 766 1.22 -26.86 24.73
C ASN A 766 1.61 -25.65 25.58
N HIS A 767 2.61 -24.88 25.17
CA HIS A 767 3.03 -23.65 25.86
C HIS A 767 2.00 -22.53 25.75
N LEU A 768 1.31 -22.39 24.59
CA LEU A 768 0.32 -21.33 24.34
C LEU A 768 -0.87 -21.37 25.31
N ARG A 769 -1.12 -22.48 25.95
CA ARG A 769 -2.17 -22.61 26.96
C ARG A 769 -1.94 -21.73 28.19
N ASN A 770 -0.67 -21.43 28.51
CA ASN A 770 -0.28 -20.73 29.73
C ASN A 770 0.66 -19.54 29.49
N ALA A 771 0.99 -19.25 28.25
CA ALA A 771 1.92 -18.18 27.87
C ALA A 771 1.38 -17.32 26.75
N SER A 772 1.94 -16.12 26.58
CA SER A 772 1.66 -15.30 25.40
C SER A 772 2.18 -15.99 24.13
N PRO A 773 1.65 -15.68 22.94
CA PRO A 773 2.10 -16.31 21.69
C PRO A 773 3.62 -16.19 21.47
N ALA A 774 4.21 -15.03 21.77
CA ALA A 774 5.64 -14.82 21.63
C ALA A 774 6.47 -15.67 22.61
N GLU A 775 6.01 -15.78 23.87
CA GLU A 775 6.69 -16.60 24.86
C GLU A 775 6.50 -18.09 24.57
N ALA A 776 5.33 -18.51 24.10
CA ALA A 776 5.08 -19.88 23.68
C ALA A 776 6.01 -20.30 22.53
N LEU A 777 6.20 -19.39 21.53
CA LEU A 777 7.15 -19.63 20.44
C LEU A 777 8.59 -19.70 20.95
N ARG A 778 9.00 -18.78 21.83
CA ARG A 778 10.33 -18.80 22.45
C ARG A 778 10.62 -20.14 23.13
N LEU A 779 9.70 -20.60 23.98
CA LEU A 779 9.85 -21.86 24.69
C LEU A 779 9.94 -23.05 23.74
N SER A 780 9.13 -23.05 22.67
CA SER A 780 9.19 -24.10 21.64
C SER A 780 10.49 -24.09 20.85
N GLN A 781 11.03 -22.91 20.54
CA GLN A 781 12.33 -22.77 19.89
C GLN A 781 13.47 -23.26 20.80
N ILE A 782 13.37 -23.05 22.12
CA ILE A 782 14.31 -23.60 23.10
C ILE A 782 14.19 -25.12 23.15
N ASP A 783 12.98 -25.69 23.20
CA ASP A 783 12.77 -27.15 23.17
C ASP A 783 13.42 -27.79 21.94
N MET A 784 13.35 -27.10 20.76
CA MET A 784 14.04 -27.56 19.56
C MET A 784 15.56 -27.44 19.68
N LEU A 785 16.05 -26.30 20.18
CA LEU A 785 17.48 -26.04 20.38
C LEU A 785 18.10 -27.09 21.34
N ASP A 786 17.41 -27.43 22.41
CA ASP A 786 17.86 -28.36 23.44
C ASP A 786 17.60 -29.85 23.08
N SER A 787 16.95 -30.14 21.97
CA SER A 787 16.58 -31.51 21.56
C SER A 787 17.78 -32.42 21.28
N GLY A 788 18.98 -31.90 21.08
CA GLY A 788 20.16 -32.64 20.69
C GLY A 788 20.06 -33.38 19.35
N THR A 789 19.07 -32.98 18.50
CA THR A 789 18.82 -33.58 17.19
C THR A 789 19.10 -32.59 16.08
N TRP A 790 18.83 -32.96 14.82
CA TRP A 790 18.87 -32.04 13.68
C TRP A 790 17.95 -30.84 13.83
N ARG A 791 16.93 -30.91 14.72
CA ARG A 791 16.03 -29.81 15.03
C ARG A 791 16.69 -28.67 15.80
N ALA A 792 17.84 -28.92 16.43
CA ALA A 792 18.62 -27.90 17.14
C ALA A 792 19.25 -26.87 16.20
N VAL A 793 19.30 -27.15 14.88
CA VAL A 793 19.88 -26.22 13.90
C VAL A 793 18.96 -25.01 13.70
N PRO A 794 19.47 -23.76 13.73
CA PRO A 794 18.66 -22.56 13.57
C PRO A 794 17.79 -22.54 12.31
N SER A 795 18.23 -23.13 11.20
CA SER A 795 17.44 -23.21 9.95
C SER A 795 16.08 -23.92 10.14
N TYR A 796 15.92 -24.72 11.20
CA TYR A 796 14.66 -25.41 11.49
C TYR A 796 13.69 -24.57 12.33
N TRP A 797 14.16 -23.86 13.38
CA TRP A 797 13.29 -23.17 14.33
C TRP A 797 13.25 -21.65 14.16
N ALA A 798 14.25 -21.05 13.54
CA ALA A 798 14.35 -19.60 13.38
C ALA A 798 13.39 -18.98 12.35
N PRO A 799 12.86 -19.69 11.32
CA PRO A 799 11.93 -19.07 10.38
C PRO A 799 10.61 -18.63 11.02
N TYR A 800 10.21 -19.22 12.13
CA TYR A 800 8.93 -18.95 12.77
C TYR A 800 8.97 -17.62 13.53
N GLN A 801 8.02 -16.75 13.23
CA GLN A 801 7.89 -15.42 13.82
C GLN A 801 6.45 -15.14 14.22
N ILE A 802 6.29 -14.42 15.34
CA ILE A 802 4.99 -13.87 15.73
C ILE A 802 4.90 -12.41 15.32
N THR A 803 3.82 -12.09 14.60
CA THR A 803 3.51 -10.70 14.22
C THR A 803 2.11 -10.34 14.74
N GLY A 804 1.98 -9.27 15.51
CA GLY A 804 0.68 -8.82 16.00
C GLY A 804 0.78 -7.77 17.08
N GLY A 805 -0.33 -7.07 17.32
CA GLY A 805 -0.42 -6.05 18.38
C GLY A 805 -0.94 -6.57 19.71
N ALA A 806 -1.44 -7.80 19.79
CA ALA A 806 -1.96 -8.39 21.03
C ALA A 806 -0.82 -9.02 21.86
N ARG A 807 -0.86 -8.77 23.16
CA ARG A 807 0.17 -9.17 24.14
C ARG A 807 -0.39 -10.10 25.20
#